data_8cc505667fd790cf43b0c6a5f67f1b63
#
_entry.id   8cc505667fd790cf43b0c6a5f67f1b63
#
_cell.length_a   1.000
_cell.length_b   1.000
_cell.length_c   1.000
_cell.angle_alpha   90.00
_cell.angle_beta   90.00
_cell.angle_gamma   90.00
#
_symmetry.space_group_name_H-M   'P 1'
#
loop_
_entity.id
_entity.type
_entity.pdbx_description
1 polymer ?
#
loop_
_entity_poly.entity_id
_entity_poly.type
_entity_poly.pdbx_seq_one_letter_code
_entity_poly.pdbx_strand_id
1 'polypeptide(L)'
;MKKKLLYIAVLALTVGFSSCEDTLDTESLSTDNLEYLCSNPTDARKMIDHVYSYFCEDTYTSRMSTNWMQNTDVEVGFLTKANTSEATRRGIWALNASQFSDIRNAWDNSLKAIDFANQCIAGIENSDMYKNGDKDMKQLHGEAYCLRAYWYWLMCNFWADVPFATEPTTKENYTQAGGRVDKNIIYTHLIQDLINVEEEMQWASAITVERMNREFALGFIVKLAMFRAGYSMQADGTMARCSQTGEEYTLKYVDENGSEQTATSADDYYKVAKAYAMKLIKLKDRSLNTNFKEIFDNEINGCNPADGDVLFEMGFVPNSGGDIGWCHGLSVVASSKGAGTTYANLTPSYACSFNAQDQRLPVTCVNYRWLNDNKQAATDALGVQPAKWCRMDLNVTSVESKGTGINWPVLRYADVLLLLAEADNEINGAPTALAKQMLTRVRERAFAKASNKSAMVTEYINNLNSKEKFFNAIVDERAWEFGGENIRKFDLVRWNNYSSKVVDAIEWIRSVAMNYSQTSIVNGEFVYDKNKEIEDMGAANRLYYRYTKGAIVFENNYFTYRDRKASPYSTAEKLADDEIKSAGATFTGLKYVNFLEDMMSVSDTNPETKEKYGTDEEGNAIKKGVFNERIRYSWIGITEGVLDNGTEDLSSIRRRPAPYVLPIPSERVMSSNGVLSNDGYAIRNK
;
A
#
# COMPACT_ATOMS: atom_id res chain seq x y z
N MET A 1 54.70 -40.47 57.33
CA MET A 1 54.25 -39.06 57.31
C MET A 1 53.86 -38.57 55.92
N LYS A 2 54.54 -38.93 54.87
CA LYS A 2 54.22 -38.42 53.50
C LYS A 2 52.86 -38.83 52.88
N LYS A 3 52.32 -40.05 53.31
CA LYS A 3 50.99 -40.46 52.77
C LYS A 3 49.78 -39.80 53.49
N LYS A 4 49.94 -39.31 54.72
CA LYS A 4 48.87 -38.61 55.46
C LYS A 4 48.72 -37.13 54.98
N LEU A 5 49.80 -36.51 54.54
CA LEU A 5 49.77 -35.19 53.95
C LEU A 5 49.11 -35.17 52.54
N LEU A 6 49.23 -36.30 51.79
CA LEU A 6 48.61 -36.43 50.49
C LEU A 6 47.08 -36.52 50.56
N TYR A 7 46.57 -37.22 51.60
CA TYR A 7 45.12 -37.33 51.83
C TYR A 7 44.48 -36.03 52.32
N ILE A 8 45.21 -35.24 53.11
CA ILE A 8 44.73 -33.93 53.58
C ILE A 8 44.74 -32.93 52.42
N ALA A 9 45.72 -32.99 51.49
CA ALA A 9 45.77 -32.13 50.30
C ALA A 9 44.66 -32.49 49.26
N VAL A 10 44.34 -33.78 49.12
CA VAL A 10 43.22 -34.22 48.23
C VAL A 10 41.88 -33.89 48.87
N LEU A 11 41.71 -33.99 50.19
CA LEU A 11 40.46 -33.58 50.86
C LEU A 11 40.26 -32.07 50.87
N ALA A 12 41.33 -31.29 50.92
CA ALA A 12 41.25 -29.82 50.81
C ALA A 12 40.95 -29.36 49.37
N LEU A 13 41.35 -30.12 48.35
CA LEU A 13 41.00 -29.84 46.94
C LEU A 13 39.54 -30.23 46.57
N THR A 14 38.94 -31.21 47.27
CA THR A 14 37.56 -31.62 47.01
C THR A 14 36.51 -30.79 47.75
N VAL A 15 36.88 -30.04 48.79
CA VAL A 15 35.97 -29.11 49.49
C VAL A 15 36.04 -27.69 48.90
N GLY A 16 37.01 -27.41 48.04
CA GLY A 16 37.18 -26.11 47.35
C GLY A 16 36.37 -25.96 46.03
N PHE A 17 35.71 -27.01 45.54
CA PHE A 17 34.97 -26.95 44.30
C PHE A 17 33.42 -26.97 44.45
N SER A 18 32.91 -26.94 45.66
CA SER A 18 31.45 -26.94 45.89
C SER A 18 30.88 -25.61 46.36
N SER A 19 31.59 -24.51 46.11
CA SER A 19 31.15 -23.18 46.59
C SER A 19 31.43 -22.05 45.62
N CYS A 20 31.16 -22.24 44.34
CA CYS A 20 31.24 -21.15 43.37
C CYS A 20 30.19 -21.19 42.25
N GLU A 21 29.19 -22.04 42.31
CA GLU A 21 28.09 -21.98 41.33
C GLU A 21 27.10 -20.83 41.65
N ASP A 22 26.82 -20.60 42.95
CA ASP A 22 25.88 -19.53 43.36
C ASP A 22 26.46 -18.11 43.37
N THR A 23 27.79 -17.93 43.24
CA THR A 23 28.43 -16.60 43.23
C THR A 23 28.83 -16.15 41.84
N LEU A 24 28.70 -16.95 40.81
CA LEU A 24 28.92 -16.61 39.43
C LEU A 24 27.63 -16.30 38.67
N ASP A 25 26.49 -16.58 39.24
CA ASP A 25 25.16 -16.14 38.79
C ASP A 25 24.76 -14.81 39.45
N THR A 26 25.71 -13.89 39.64
CA THR A 26 25.30 -12.52 39.87
C THR A 26 24.77 -11.98 38.55
N GLU A 27 23.45 -11.87 38.50
CA GLU A 27 22.81 -11.05 37.50
C GLU A 27 23.57 -9.73 37.44
N SER A 28 24.09 -9.40 36.27
CA SER A 28 24.79 -8.13 36.08
C SER A 28 23.82 -7.01 36.43
N LEU A 29 24.10 -6.26 37.49
CA LEU A 29 23.34 -5.06 37.89
C LEU A 29 23.30 -4.00 36.80
N SER A 30 24.02 -4.19 35.70
CA SER A 30 24.07 -3.30 34.54
C SER A 30 23.30 -3.86 33.33
N THR A 31 22.71 -5.04 33.41
CA THR A 31 21.80 -5.56 32.40
C THR A 31 20.37 -5.28 32.86
N ASP A 32 19.74 -4.29 32.25
CA ASP A 32 18.32 -4.05 32.45
C ASP A 32 17.58 -5.33 32.02
N ASN A 33 17.00 -6.02 32.98
CA ASN A 33 16.18 -7.20 32.69
C ASN A 33 14.77 -6.74 32.28
N LEU A 34 14.04 -7.60 31.58
CA LEU A 34 12.71 -7.32 31.08
C LEU A 34 11.74 -6.94 32.20
N GLU A 35 11.85 -7.58 33.38
CA GLU A 35 11.04 -7.30 34.54
C GLU A 35 11.26 -5.85 35.06
N TYR A 36 12.50 -5.40 35.12
CA TYR A 36 12.83 -4.03 35.51
C TYR A 36 12.31 -3.01 34.48
N LEU A 37 12.57 -3.25 33.18
CA LEU A 37 12.16 -2.36 32.10
C LEU A 37 10.64 -2.21 32.00
N CYS A 38 9.88 -3.25 32.36
CA CYS A 38 8.42 -3.22 32.36
C CYS A 38 7.81 -2.93 33.74
N SER A 39 8.61 -2.54 34.74
CA SER A 39 8.12 -2.30 36.10
C SER A 39 7.25 -1.04 36.24
N ASN A 40 7.40 -0.09 35.28
CA ASN A 40 6.66 1.18 35.29
C ASN A 40 6.38 1.69 33.87
N PRO A 41 5.38 2.57 33.67
CA PRO A 41 4.99 3.05 32.33
C PRO A 41 6.09 3.83 31.61
N THR A 42 6.98 4.51 32.32
CA THR A 42 8.01 5.35 31.69
C THR A 42 9.06 4.48 30.99
N ASP A 43 9.48 3.39 31.60
CA ASP A 43 10.50 2.51 31.02
C ASP A 43 9.85 1.54 30.01
N ALA A 44 8.67 0.99 30.31
CA ALA A 44 7.89 0.20 29.37
C ALA A 44 7.61 0.94 28.07
N ARG A 45 7.32 2.26 28.13
CA ARG A 45 7.14 3.12 26.94
C ARG A 45 8.37 3.12 26.05
N LYS A 46 9.58 3.18 26.59
CA LYS A 46 10.83 3.16 25.81
C LYS A 46 10.98 1.86 25.01
N MET A 47 10.56 0.74 25.59
CA MET A 47 10.55 -0.54 24.88
C MET A 47 9.52 -0.54 23.74
N ILE A 48 8.32 -0.04 24.00
CA ILE A 48 7.28 0.12 22.95
C ILE A 48 7.76 1.07 21.85
N ASP A 49 8.38 2.20 22.21
CA ASP A 49 8.93 3.17 21.24
C ASP A 49 10.03 2.54 20.39
N HIS A 50 10.81 1.59 20.94
CA HIS A 50 11.75 0.81 20.12
C HIS A 50 11.02 -0.06 19.07
N VAL A 51 9.86 -0.65 19.38
CA VAL A 51 9.08 -1.38 18.37
C VAL A 51 8.55 -0.43 17.28
N TYR A 52 8.07 0.76 17.66
CA TYR A 52 7.70 1.81 16.69
C TYR A 52 8.87 2.23 15.80
N SER A 53 10.11 2.23 16.31
CA SER A 53 11.26 2.68 15.53
C SER A 53 11.53 1.83 14.29
N TYR A 54 11.05 0.59 14.22
CA TYR A 54 11.14 -0.24 13.02
C TYR A 54 10.36 0.34 11.82
N PHE A 55 9.40 1.22 12.04
CA PHE A 55 8.76 1.98 10.96
C PHE A 55 9.68 3.01 10.32
N CYS A 56 10.74 3.43 11.01
CA CYS A 56 11.73 4.37 10.48
C CYS A 56 12.82 3.70 9.64
N GLU A 57 12.89 2.37 9.62
CA GLU A 57 13.89 1.65 8.84
C GLU A 57 13.73 1.89 7.33
N ASP A 58 14.83 2.18 6.64
CA ASP A 58 14.87 2.45 5.19
C ASP A 58 14.18 1.31 4.40
N THR A 59 14.35 0.08 4.86
CA THR A 59 13.69 -1.09 4.27
C THR A 59 12.18 -0.94 4.24
N TYR A 60 11.55 -0.48 5.33
CA TYR A 60 10.11 -0.29 5.40
C TYR A 60 9.68 0.98 4.65
N THR A 61 10.28 2.13 4.98
CA THR A 61 9.82 3.44 4.52
C THR A 61 10.08 3.69 3.04
N SER A 62 11.11 3.09 2.46
CA SER A 62 11.44 3.29 1.06
C SER A 62 11.39 2.03 0.21
N ARG A 63 11.87 0.89 0.68
CA ARG A 63 11.97 -0.32 -0.14
C ARG A 63 10.66 -1.09 -0.26
N MET A 64 10.02 -1.42 0.87
CA MET A 64 8.74 -2.12 0.86
C MET A 64 7.67 -1.24 0.23
N SER A 65 7.57 0.01 0.65
CA SER A 65 6.57 0.95 0.18
C SER A 65 6.71 1.28 -1.31
N THR A 66 7.93 1.45 -1.82
CA THR A 66 8.15 1.84 -3.22
C THR A 66 8.30 0.68 -4.20
N ASN A 67 8.65 -0.50 -3.72
CA ASN A 67 8.92 -1.63 -4.60
C ASN A 67 7.82 -2.70 -4.55
N TRP A 68 7.23 -2.95 -3.37
CA TRP A 68 6.41 -4.14 -3.18
C TRP A 68 4.93 -3.86 -2.95
N MET A 69 4.56 -2.64 -2.56
CA MET A 69 3.17 -2.24 -2.38
C MET A 69 2.54 -1.66 -3.66
N GLN A 70 3.30 -1.57 -4.74
CA GLN A 70 2.91 -0.96 -6.02
C GLN A 70 2.68 -2.00 -7.12
N ASN A 71 2.72 -1.54 -8.37
CA ASN A 71 2.48 -2.31 -9.59
C ASN A 71 1.02 -2.77 -9.73
N THR A 72 0.10 -1.88 -9.38
CA THR A 72 -1.34 -2.06 -9.47
C THR A 72 -1.92 -1.35 -10.69
N ASP A 73 -3.24 -1.32 -10.79
CA ASP A 73 -3.97 -0.48 -11.74
C ASP A 73 -3.91 1.02 -11.38
N VAL A 74 -3.51 1.34 -10.16
CA VAL A 74 -3.42 2.69 -9.60
C VAL A 74 -1.99 3.20 -9.54
N GLU A 75 -1.11 2.51 -8.81
CA GLU A 75 0.30 2.89 -8.63
C GLU A 75 1.22 1.97 -9.44
N VAL A 76 2.16 2.57 -10.17
CA VAL A 76 3.11 1.83 -10.98
C VAL A 76 4.48 2.50 -11.02
N GLY A 77 5.54 1.70 -10.86
CA GLY A 77 6.89 2.13 -11.16
C GLY A 77 7.19 1.92 -12.63
N PHE A 78 6.94 2.89 -13.50
CA PHE A 78 7.24 2.76 -14.93
C PHE A 78 8.71 2.48 -15.18
N LEU A 79 9.00 1.37 -15.84
CA LEU A 79 10.35 0.89 -16.13
C LEU A 79 10.67 1.11 -17.60
N THR A 80 11.92 1.44 -17.90
CA THR A 80 12.39 1.66 -19.27
C THR A 80 13.08 0.43 -19.89
N LYS A 81 13.44 -0.56 -19.05
CA LYS A 81 14.09 -1.81 -19.51
C LYS A 81 13.73 -2.98 -18.62
N ALA A 82 13.49 -4.14 -19.22
CA ALA A 82 13.53 -5.41 -18.52
C ALA A 82 14.96 -5.73 -18.06
N ASN A 83 15.12 -6.51 -17.02
CA ASN A 83 16.43 -7.00 -16.52
C ASN A 83 17.43 -5.94 -16.04
N THR A 84 16.99 -4.75 -15.71
CA THR A 84 17.83 -3.81 -14.96
C THR A 84 17.74 -4.08 -13.47
N SER A 85 18.71 -3.61 -12.68
CA SER A 85 18.63 -3.65 -11.22
C SER A 85 17.38 -2.92 -10.69
N GLU A 86 16.89 -1.90 -11.40
CA GLU A 86 15.66 -1.20 -11.07
C GLU A 86 14.41 -2.03 -11.38
N ALA A 87 14.35 -2.70 -12.54
CA ALA A 87 13.26 -3.63 -12.86
C ALA A 87 13.18 -4.76 -11.84
N THR A 88 14.35 -5.23 -11.40
CA THR A 88 14.47 -6.26 -10.39
C THR A 88 14.01 -5.75 -9.03
N ARG A 89 14.35 -4.52 -8.64
CA ARG A 89 13.94 -3.90 -7.37
C ARG A 89 12.48 -3.50 -7.35
N ARG A 90 11.99 -2.79 -8.36
CA ARG A 90 10.62 -2.24 -8.40
C ARG A 90 9.58 -3.22 -8.89
N GLY A 91 9.99 -4.16 -9.70
CA GLY A 91 9.11 -5.23 -10.15
C GLY A 91 9.08 -6.43 -9.22
N ILE A 92 10.11 -6.67 -8.44
CA ILE A 92 10.42 -7.88 -7.63
C ILE A 92 10.01 -9.20 -8.30
N TRP A 93 9.47 -9.05 -9.46
CA TRP A 93 8.90 -10.07 -10.29
C TRP A 93 9.97 -10.76 -11.14
N ALA A 94 11.17 -10.15 -11.20
CA ALA A 94 12.27 -10.65 -12.02
C ALA A 94 13.37 -11.23 -11.12
N LEU A 95 13.99 -12.20 -11.56
CA LEU A 95 15.21 -12.96 -11.23
C LEU A 95 15.84 -12.75 -9.83
N ASN A 96 15.95 -13.82 -9.04
CA ASN A 96 16.77 -13.92 -7.81
C ASN A 96 16.34 -12.98 -6.66
N ALA A 97 15.03 -12.67 -6.54
CA ALA A 97 14.52 -11.82 -5.49
C ALA A 97 14.90 -12.32 -4.08
N SER A 98 15.02 -13.64 -3.89
CA SER A 98 15.46 -14.24 -2.62
C SER A 98 16.87 -13.85 -2.17
N GLN A 99 17.70 -13.28 -3.07
CA GLN A 99 19.05 -12.82 -2.77
C GLN A 99 19.13 -11.32 -2.46
N PHE A 100 18.05 -10.57 -2.60
CA PHE A 100 18.06 -9.14 -2.31
C PHE A 100 18.17 -8.83 -0.83
N SER A 101 19.13 -7.97 -0.50
CA SER A 101 19.29 -7.46 0.86
C SER A 101 18.05 -6.73 1.37
N ASP A 102 17.33 -6.04 0.49
CA ASP A 102 16.10 -5.32 0.88
C ASP A 102 15.02 -6.30 1.39
N ILE A 103 14.83 -7.44 0.71
CA ILE A 103 13.89 -8.49 1.17
C ILE A 103 14.36 -9.13 2.46
N ARG A 104 15.66 -9.43 2.56
CA ARG A 104 16.25 -9.98 3.78
C ARG A 104 16.06 -9.04 4.96
N ASN A 105 16.40 -7.77 4.79
CA ASN A 105 16.28 -6.78 5.86
C ASN A 105 14.81 -6.59 6.29
N ALA A 106 13.87 -6.58 5.34
CA ALA A 106 12.45 -6.49 5.67
C ALA A 106 11.97 -7.72 6.46
N TRP A 107 12.36 -8.91 6.04
CA TRP A 107 12.05 -10.15 6.75
C TRP A 107 12.62 -10.12 8.18
N ASP A 108 13.92 -9.84 8.32
CA ASP A 108 14.60 -9.84 9.60
C ASP A 108 14.06 -8.76 10.54
N ASN A 109 13.84 -7.54 10.04
CA ASN A 109 13.32 -6.44 10.86
C ASN A 109 11.88 -6.67 11.29
N SER A 110 11.05 -7.27 10.44
CA SER A 110 9.68 -7.63 10.83
C SER A 110 9.66 -8.65 11.97
N LEU A 111 10.50 -9.70 11.88
CA LEU A 111 10.60 -10.70 12.94
C LEU A 111 11.17 -10.12 14.25
N LYS A 112 12.16 -9.22 14.16
CA LYS A 112 12.68 -8.50 15.34
C LYS A 112 11.59 -7.64 16.00
N ALA A 113 10.85 -6.87 15.20
CA ALA A 113 9.76 -6.05 15.72
C ALA A 113 8.69 -6.89 16.43
N ILE A 114 8.36 -8.06 15.87
CA ILE A 114 7.45 -9.03 16.49
C ILE A 114 8.01 -9.55 17.81
N ASP A 115 9.28 -9.97 17.83
CA ASP A 115 9.90 -10.50 19.04
C ASP A 115 9.98 -9.45 20.15
N PHE A 116 10.36 -8.21 19.82
CA PHE A 116 10.32 -7.11 20.79
C PHE A 116 8.91 -6.79 21.28
N ALA A 117 7.89 -6.90 20.42
CA ALA A 117 6.51 -6.77 20.85
C ALA A 117 6.11 -7.91 21.82
N ASN A 118 6.53 -9.16 21.57
CA ASN A 118 6.33 -10.29 22.47
C ASN A 118 7.01 -10.05 23.83
N GLN A 119 8.24 -9.53 23.83
CA GLN A 119 8.96 -9.16 25.05
C GLN A 119 8.19 -8.07 25.84
N CYS A 120 7.67 -7.05 25.15
CA CYS A 120 6.86 -6.01 25.79
C CYS A 120 5.59 -6.62 26.43
N ILE A 121 4.88 -7.47 25.70
CA ILE A 121 3.67 -8.14 26.21
C ILE A 121 4.00 -8.92 27.47
N ALA A 122 4.94 -9.85 27.39
CA ALA A 122 5.32 -10.70 28.52
C ALA A 122 5.82 -9.90 29.74
N GLY A 123 6.64 -8.87 29.51
CA GLY A 123 7.15 -8.00 30.58
C GLY A 123 6.05 -7.19 31.26
N ILE A 124 5.13 -6.61 30.47
CA ILE A 124 4.01 -5.83 31.01
C ILE A 124 3.04 -6.73 31.79
N GLU A 125 2.68 -7.91 31.27
CA GLU A 125 1.79 -8.86 31.94
C GLU A 125 2.34 -9.35 33.29
N ASN A 126 3.66 -9.42 33.41
CA ASN A 126 4.31 -9.78 34.67
C ASN A 126 4.39 -8.61 35.66
N SER A 127 4.24 -7.37 35.23
CA SER A 127 4.33 -6.18 36.05
C SER A 127 3.22 -6.08 37.09
N ASP A 128 3.58 -5.74 38.33
CA ASP A 128 2.62 -5.45 39.39
C ASP A 128 1.72 -4.26 39.07
N MET A 129 2.23 -3.23 38.38
CA MET A 129 1.43 -2.07 37.99
C MET A 129 0.32 -2.45 37.02
N TYR A 130 0.63 -3.29 36.01
CA TYR A 130 -0.39 -3.80 35.08
C TYR A 130 -1.43 -4.65 35.81
N LYS A 131 -0.99 -5.60 36.66
CA LYS A 131 -1.89 -6.46 37.47
C LYS A 131 -2.79 -5.67 38.40
N ASN A 132 -2.31 -4.53 38.90
CA ASN A 132 -3.09 -3.60 39.73
C ASN A 132 -3.97 -2.63 38.92
N GLY A 133 -4.01 -2.76 37.59
CA GLY A 133 -4.92 -2.03 36.73
C GLY A 133 -4.46 -0.63 36.34
N ASP A 134 -3.14 -0.35 36.37
CA ASP A 134 -2.59 0.94 35.90
C ASP A 134 -2.98 1.22 34.45
N LYS A 135 -3.52 2.41 34.19
CA LYS A 135 -4.09 2.77 32.88
C LYS A 135 -3.05 2.95 31.79
N ASP A 136 -1.86 3.45 32.15
CA ASP A 136 -0.80 3.66 31.18
C ASP A 136 -0.13 2.34 30.82
N MET A 137 0.02 1.43 31.78
CA MET A 137 0.48 0.06 31.50
C MET A 137 -0.50 -0.69 30.62
N LYS A 138 -1.82 -0.57 30.85
CA LYS A 138 -2.86 -1.15 29.99
C LYS A 138 -2.82 -0.58 28.58
N GLN A 139 -2.62 0.72 28.43
CA GLN A 139 -2.43 1.34 27.12
C GLN A 139 -1.20 0.75 26.40
N LEU A 140 -0.05 0.68 27.06
CA LEU A 140 1.18 0.13 26.48
C LEU A 140 1.05 -1.36 26.13
N HIS A 141 0.32 -2.13 26.94
CA HIS A 141 -0.02 -3.52 26.66
C HIS A 141 -0.81 -3.66 25.34
N GLY A 142 -1.87 -2.86 25.17
CA GLY A 142 -2.64 -2.83 23.94
C GLY A 142 -1.83 -2.38 22.72
N GLU A 143 -0.92 -1.38 22.90
CA GLU A 143 -0.01 -0.97 21.82
C GLU A 143 0.92 -2.11 21.38
N ALA A 144 1.46 -2.89 22.32
CA ALA A 144 2.32 -4.05 21.99
C ALA A 144 1.58 -5.09 21.15
N TYR A 145 0.33 -5.41 21.50
CA TYR A 145 -0.53 -6.31 20.72
C TYR A 145 -0.86 -5.75 19.33
N CYS A 146 -1.18 -4.46 19.23
CA CYS A 146 -1.43 -3.79 17.96
C CYS A 146 -0.19 -3.81 17.05
N LEU A 147 1.00 -3.54 17.59
CA LEU A 147 2.27 -3.58 16.87
C LEU A 147 2.58 -4.99 16.38
N ARG A 148 2.45 -6.02 17.26
CA ARG A 148 2.59 -7.44 16.86
C ARG A 148 1.65 -7.79 15.71
N ALA A 149 0.38 -7.42 15.83
CA ALA A 149 -0.65 -7.70 14.84
C ALA A 149 -0.33 -7.00 13.49
N TYR A 150 0.14 -5.76 13.52
CA TYR A 150 0.49 -5.03 12.31
C TYR A 150 1.67 -5.66 11.57
N TRP A 151 2.76 -6.00 12.28
CA TRP A 151 3.92 -6.61 11.66
C TRP A 151 3.64 -8.00 11.10
N TYR A 152 2.84 -8.83 11.77
CA TYR A 152 2.38 -10.11 11.22
C TYR A 152 1.46 -9.92 10.02
N TRP A 153 0.52 -8.96 10.08
CA TRP A 153 -0.33 -8.64 8.93
C TRP A 153 0.51 -8.27 7.71
N LEU A 154 1.54 -7.46 7.90
CA LEU A 154 2.45 -7.05 6.83
C LEU A 154 3.22 -8.25 6.27
N MET A 155 3.80 -9.10 7.15
CA MET A 155 4.51 -10.30 6.73
C MET A 155 3.60 -11.27 5.96
N CYS A 156 2.40 -11.53 6.44
CA CYS A 156 1.44 -12.40 5.77
C CYS A 156 1.03 -11.88 4.37
N ASN A 157 0.97 -10.56 4.19
CA ASN A 157 0.68 -9.99 2.88
C ASN A 157 1.85 -10.10 1.89
N PHE A 158 3.09 -10.19 2.37
CA PHE A 158 4.26 -10.30 1.49
C PHE A 158 4.76 -11.72 1.30
N TRP A 159 4.70 -12.57 2.33
CA TRP A 159 5.26 -13.93 2.29
C TRP A 159 4.22 -15.04 2.45
N ALA A 160 2.93 -14.71 2.46
CA ALA A 160 1.83 -15.62 2.75
C ALA A 160 1.98 -16.26 4.14
N ASP A 161 2.19 -17.58 4.22
CA ASP A 161 2.42 -18.26 5.47
C ASP A 161 3.82 -17.97 6.00
N VAL A 162 3.94 -17.69 7.28
CA VAL A 162 5.20 -17.28 7.93
C VAL A 162 5.38 -17.99 9.26
N PRO A 163 6.60 -18.06 9.82
CA PRO A 163 6.78 -18.52 11.20
C PRO A 163 5.93 -17.67 12.16
N PHE A 164 5.29 -18.34 13.12
CA PHE A 164 4.41 -17.69 14.08
C PHE A 164 4.83 -18.00 15.51
N ALA A 165 5.10 -16.97 16.31
CA ALA A 165 5.44 -17.06 17.70
C ALA A 165 4.78 -15.91 18.47
N THR A 166 4.24 -16.22 19.65
CA THR A 166 3.59 -15.27 20.56
C THR A 166 4.37 -15.05 21.84
N GLU A 167 5.41 -15.87 22.07
CA GLU A 167 6.31 -15.80 23.21
C GLU A 167 7.64 -15.14 22.80
N PRO A 168 8.34 -14.46 23.73
CA PRO A 168 9.68 -13.96 23.50
C PRO A 168 10.65 -15.08 23.10
N THR A 169 11.58 -14.75 22.21
CA THR A 169 12.67 -15.67 21.86
C THR A 169 13.65 -15.79 23.01
N THR A 170 13.91 -17.03 23.45
CA THR A 170 14.87 -17.38 24.51
C THR A 170 15.96 -18.31 23.97
N LYS A 171 16.99 -18.58 24.80
CA LYS A 171 18.03 -19.58 24.46
C LYS A 171 17.47 -20.96 24.24
N GLU A 172 16.38 -21.27 24.93
CA GLU A 172 15.74 -22.59 24.94
C GLU A 172 14.85 -22.77 23.68
N ASN A 173 14.20 -21.70 23.21
CA ASN A 173 13.20 -21.79 22.12
C ASN A 173 13.68 -21.28 20.77
N TYR A 174 14.83 -20.59 20.67
CA TYR A 174 15.27 -19.98 19.40
C TYR A 174 15.50 -20.99 18.26
N THR A 175 15.79 -22.26 18.61
CA THR A 175 15.95 -23.35 17.64
C THR A 175 14.64 -24.07 17.30
N GLN A 176 13.58 -23.75 18.02
CA GLN A 176 12.26 -24.36 17.88
C GLN A 176 11.35 -23.52 16.94
N ALA A 177 11.91 -22.48 16.31
CA ALA A 177 11.17 -21.70 15.33
C ALA A 177 10.56 -22.64 14.31
N GLY A 178 9.24 -22.75 14.33
CA GLY A 178 8.46 -23.62 13.47
C GLY A 178 8.59 -23.25 12.01
N GLY A 179 8.13 -24.14 11.13
CA GLY A 179 7.95 -23.82 9.72
C GLY A 179 6.92 -22.72 9.50
N ARG A 180 6.51 -22.55 8.27
CA ARG A 180 5.42 -21.65 7.91
C ARG A 180 4.11 -22.12 8.56
N VAL A 181 3.42 -21.23 9.23
CA VAL A 181 2.07 -21.41 9.78
C VAL A 181 1.07 -20.77 8.83
N ASP A 182 -0.06 -21.41 8.59
CA ASP A 182 -1.14 -20.87 7.76
C ASP A 182 -1.53 -19.46 8.28
N LYS A 183 -1.42 -18.48 7.42
CA LYS A 183 -1.73 -17.08 7.75
C LYS A 183 -3.16 -16.91 8.29
N ASN A 184 -4.07 -17.82 7.95
CA ASN A 184 -5.44 -17.75 8.44
C ASN A 184 -5.52 -18.09 9.94
N ILE A 185 -4.66 -18.98 10.44
CA ILE A 185 -4.46 -19.22 11.87
C ILE A 185 -3.89 -17.96 12.52
N ILE A 186 -2.86 -17.39 11.89
CA ILE A 186 -2.23 -16.15 12.39
C ILE A 186 -3.27 -15.04 12.51
N TYR A 187 -4.03 -14.75 11.45
CA TYR A 187 -5.07 -13.71 11.49
C TYR A 187 -6.15 -13.99 12.54
N THR A 188 -6.60 -15.24 12.68
CA THR A 188 -7.57 -15.62 13.70
C THR A 188 -7.05 -15.28 15.10
N HIS A 189 -5.80 -15.66 15.39
CA HIS A 189 -5.15 -15.37 16.68
C HIS A 189 -5.00 -13.87 16.94
N LEU A 190 -4.49 -13.12 15.95
CA LEU A 190 -4.31 -11.66 16.08
C LEU A 190 -5.63 -10.90 16.29
N ILE A 191 -6.71 -11.34 15.63
CA ILE A 191 -8.03 -10.76 15.87
C ILE A 191 -8.48 -11.04 17.31
N GLN A 192 -8.31 -12.26 17.80
CA GLN A 192 -8.66 -12.60 19.18
C GLN A 192 -7.85 -11.80 20.19
N ASP A 193 -6.56 -11.63 19.94
CA ASP A 193 -5.69 -10.78 20.78
C ASP A 193 -6.22 -9.35 20.90
N LEU A 194 -6.51 -8.73 19.74
CA LEU A 194 -7.01 -7.35 19.72
C LEU A 194 -8.39 -7.23 20.37
N ILE A 195 -9.26 -8.21 20.20
CA ILE A 195 -10.56 -8.27 20.89
C ILE A 195 -10.38 -8.27 22.41
N ASN A 196 -9.39 -9.01 22.90
CA ASN A 196 -9.14 -9.14 24.32
C ASN A 196 -8.57 -7.86 24.97
N VAL A 197 -7.84 -7.04 24.21
CA VAL A 197 -7.12 -5.88 24.77
C VAL A 197 -7.71 -4.52 24.41
N GLU A 198 -8.60 -4.40 23.40
CA GLU A 198 -9.05 -3.10 22.90
C GLU A 198 -9.77 -2.26 23.97
N GLU A 199 -10.46 -2.88 24.93
CA GLU A 199 -11.14 -2.20 26.02
C GLU A 199 -10.16 -1.63 27.07
N GLU A 200 -8.94 -2.12 27.13
CA GLU A 200 -7.87 -1.58 27.97
C GLU A 200 -7.25 -0.31 27.39
N MET A 201 -7.40 -0.08 26.08
CA MET A 201 -6.75 1.01 25.38
C MET A 201 -7.49 2.33 25.51
N GLN A 202 -6.72 3.40 25.51
CA GLN A 202 -7.22 4.77 25.52
C GLN A 202 -7.61 5.23 24.11
N TRP A 203 -8.55 6.17 24.05
CA TRP A 203 -8.96 6.84 22.81
C TRP A 203 -7.86 7.81 22.34
N ALA A 204 -7.76 8.05 21.03
CA ALA A 204 -6.80 8.99 20.44
C ALA A 204 -6.85 10.38 21.10
N SER A 205 -8.04 10.83 21.53
CA SER A 205 -8.21 12.10 22.24
C SER A 205 -7.47 12.18 23.59
N ALA A 206 -7.09 11.05 24.18
CA ALA A 206 -6.32 11.01 25.41
C ALA A 206 -4.81 10.86 25.19
N ILE A 207 -4.41 10.35 24.02
CA ILE A 207 -2.97 10.09 23.73
C ILE A 207 -2.50 10.82 22.48
N THR A 208 -2.91 10.41 21.29
CA THR A 208 -2.65 11.01 19.96
C THR A 208 -2.98 9.99 18.86
N VAL A 209 -3.07 10.44 17.62
CA VAL A 209 -3.16 9.54 16.44
C VAL A 209 -1.81 8.98 16.00
N GLU A 210 -0.70 9.48 16.51
CA GLU A 210 0.65 8.95 16.25
C GLU A 210 1.00 7.74 17.13
N ARG A 211 0.08 7.33 18.02
CA ARG A 211 0.20 6.09 18.79
C ARG A 211 -1.02 5.21 18.54
N MET A 212 -0.81 3.91 18.54
CA MET A 212 -1.90 2.95 18.40
C MET A 212 -2.84 3.09 19.61
N ASN A 213 -4.08 3.39 19.31
CA ASN A 213 -5.15 3.75 20.23
C ASN A 213 -6.35 2.82 20.05
N ARG A 214 -7.39 2.99 20.86
CA ARG A 214 -8.58 2.14 20.81
C ARG A 214 -9.30 2.18 19.46
N GLU A 215 -9.38 3.36 18.81
CA GLU A 215 -9.97 3.50 17.48
C GLU A 215 -9.17 2.68 16.44
N PHE A 216 -7.84 2.73 16.54
CA PHE A 216 -6.98 1.92 15.67
C PHE A 216 -7.22 0.43 15.92
N ALA A 217 -7.22 -0.03 17.17
CA ALA A 217 -7.43 -1.44 17.49
C ALA A 217 -8.75 -1.97 16.93
N LEU A 218 -9.86 -1.25 17.15
CA LEU A 218 -11.18 -1.59 16.61
C LEU A 218 -11.18 -1.60 15.07
N GLY A 219 -10.65 -0.58 14.45
CA GLY A 219 -10.55 -0.50 12.98
C GLY A 219 -9.61 -1.55 12.39
N PHE A 220 -8.56 -1.94 13.12
CA PHE A 220 -7.62 -2.96 12.66
C PHE A 220 -8.19 -4.37 12.79
N ILE A 221 -9.03 -4.65 13.81
CA ILE A 221 -9.86 -5.87 13.87
C ILE A 221 -10.70 -5.98 12.60
N VAL A 222 -11.37 -4.90 12.19
CA VAL A 222 -12.16 -4.87 10.94
C VAL A 222 -11.28 -5.25 9.75
N LYS A 223 -10.13 -4.60 9.62
CA LYS A 223 -9.20 -4.85 8.52
C LYS A 223 -8.71 -6.29 8.49
N LEU A 224 -8.23 -6.81 9.61
CA LEU A 224 -7.77 -8.20 9.72
C LEU A 224 -8.88 -9.21 9.39
N ALA A 225 -10.12 -8.97 9.84
CA ALA A 225 -11.26 -9.82 9.55
C ALA A 225 -11.57 -9.83 8.04
N MET A 226 -11.49 -8.69 7.34
CA MET A 226 -11.65 -8.64 5.88
C MET A 226 -10.55 -9.38 5.12
N PHE A 227 -9.30 -9.35 5.63
CA PHE A 227 -8.20 -10.15 5.07
C PHE A 227 -8.39 -11.65 5.34
N ARG A 228 -8.86 -12.02 6.52
CA ARG A 228 -9.17 -13.41 6.88
C ARG A 228 -10.34 -13.97 6.06
N ALA A 229 -11.32 -13.13 5.72
CA ALA A 229 -12.44 -13.49 4.85
C ALA A 229 -12.02 -13.58 3.38
N GLY A 230 -10.98 -12.88 2.95
CA GLY A 230 -10.58 -12.71 1.57
C GLY A 230 -9.78 -13.88 0.97
N TYR A 231 -9.41 -13.71 -0.28
CA TYR A 231 -8.56 -14.63 -1.02
C TYR A 231 -7.08 -14.47 -0.65
N SER A 232 -6.34 -15.54 -0.84
CA SER A 232 -4.89 -15.53 -0.72
C SER A 232 -4.25 -16.62 -1.59
N MET A 233 -2.97 -16.41 -1.90
CA MET A 233 -2.13 -17.42 -2.54
C MET A 233 -2.00 -18.62 -1.62
N GLN A 234 -2.32 -19.80 -2.14
CA GLN A 234 -2.14 -21.07 -1.46
C GLN A 234 -0.76 -21.66 -1.80
N ALA A 235 -0.33 -22.66 -1.04
CA ALA A 235 0.95 -23.35 -1.28
C ALA A 235 1.04 -24.02 -2.67
N ASP A 236 -0.10 -24.35 -3.29
CA ASP A 236 -0.17 -24.91 -4.66
C ASP A 236 -0.15 -23.84 -5.76
N GLY A 237 -0.05 -22.55 -5.40
CA GLY A 237 -0.04 -21.44 -6.33
C GLY A 237 -1.42 -20.98 -6.80
N THR A 238 -2.50 -21.53 -6.25
CA THR A 238 -3.85 -21.06 -6.55
C THR A 238 -4.28 -19.93 -5.62
N MET A 239 -5.28 -19.16 -6.03
CA MET A 239 -5.91 -18.17 -5.17
C MET A 239 -7.20 -18.76 -4.59
N ALA A 240 -7.29 -18.88 -3.28
CA ALA A 240 -8.46 -19.39 -2.60
C ALA A 240 -8.77 -18.63 -1.31
N ARG A 241 -10.03 -18.71 -0.87
CA ARG A 241 -10.43 -18.35 0.48
C ARG A 241 -10.19 -19.55 1.41
N CYS A 242 -9.96 -19.28 2.67
CA CYS A 242 -9.73 -20.34 3.64
C CYS A 242 -10.95 -21.28 3.73
N SER A 243 -10.72 -22.57 3.51
CA SER A 243 -11.70 -23.65 3.70
C SER A 243 -11.37 -24.55 4.89
N GLN A 244 -10.25 -24.30 5.57
CA GLN A 244 -9.83 -25.08 6.73
C GLN A 244 -10.73 -24.79 7.93
N THR A 245 -10.90 -25.80 8.76
CA THR A 245 -11.69 -25.76 9.99
C THR A 245 -10.89 -26.38 11.14
N GLY A 246 -11.22 -26.03 12.36
CA GLY A 246 -10.53 -26.48 13.56
C GLY A 246 -10.53 -25.39 14.63
N GLU A 247 -10.07 -25.72 15.83
CA GLU A 247 -10.02 -24.77 16.94
C GLU A 247 -9.14 -23.57 16.59
N GLU A 248 -8.02 -23.77 15.94
CA GLU A 248 -7.06 -22.74 15.51
C GLU A 248 -7.61 -21.79 14.44
N TYR A 249 -8.67 -22.18 13.73
CA TYR A 249 -9.37 -21.34 12.74
C TYR A 249 -10.63 -20.68 13.31
N THR A 250 -10.93 -20.91 14.58
CA THR A 250 -12.17 -20.52 15.23
C THR A 250 -11.97 -19.29 16.11
N LEU A 251 -12.82 -18.28 15.92
CA LEU A 251 -12.80 -17.02 16.66
C LEU A 251 -14.07 -16.87 17.48
N LYS A 252 -13.94 -16.47 18.75
CA LYS A 252 -15.07 -16.04 19.58
C LYS A 252 -15.16 -14.50 19.57
N TYR A 253 -16.32 -13.97 19.35
CA TYR A 253 -16.55 -12.51 19.31
C TYR A 253 -17.95 -12.15 19.78
N VAL A 254 -18.17 -10.85 20.06
CA VAL A 254 -19.48 -10.31 20.39
C VAL A 254 -19.98 -9.55 19.16
N ASP A 255 -21.20 -9.84 18.72
CA ASP A 255 -21.81 -9.16 17.56
C ASP A 255 -22.32 -7.74 17.92
N GLU A 256 -22.81 -7.03 16.92
CA GLU A 256 -23.32 -5.65 17.06
C GLU A 256 -24.54 -5.52 17.99
N ASN A 257 -25.19 -6.65 18.34
CA ASN A 257 -26.34 -6.74 19.25
C ASN A 257 -25.93 -7.12 20.69
N GLY A 258 -24.65 -7.39 20.92
CA GLY A 258 -24.13 -7.80 22.22
C GLY A 258 -24.22 -9.31 22.47
N SER A 259 -24.43 -10.13 21.45
CA SER A 259 -24.52 -11.58 21.56
C SER A 259 -23.18 -12.25 21.27
N GLU A 260 -22.80 -13.25 22.08
CA GLU A 260 -21.65 -14.07 21.82
C GLU A 260 -21.85 -14.91 20.55
N GLN A 261 -20.86 -14.90 19.69
CA GLN A 261 -20.84 -15.58 18.40
C GLN A 261 -19.51 -16.34 18.21
N THR A 262 -19.54 -17.26 17.26
CA THR A 262 -18.34 -17.99 16.84
C THR A 262 -18.19 -17.95 15.33
N ALA A 263 -17.04 -17.46 14.86
CA ALA A 263 -16.67 -17.48 13.45
C ALA A 263 -15.82 -18.73 13.16
N THR A 264 -16.26 -19.56 12.21
CA THR A 264 -15.62 -20.83 11.84
C THR A 264 -15.31 -20.94 10.36
N SER A 265 -15.90 -20.08 9.54
CA SER A 265 -15.74 -20.04 8.09
C SER A 265 -15.25 -18.67 7.61
N ALA A 266 -14.68 -18.60 6.42
CA ALA A 266 -14.28 -17.32 5.83
C ALA A 266 -15.43 -16.31 5.76
N ASP A 267 -16.68 -16.75 5.52
CA ASP A 267 -17.85 -15.87 5.48
C ASP A 267 -18.21 -15.28 6.85
N ASP A 268 -17.95 -15.99 7.94
CA ASP A 268 -18.20 -15.46 9.28
C ASP A 268 -17.32 -14.28 9.64
N TYR A 269 -16.13 -14.18 9.03
CA TYR A 269 -15.24 -13.04 9.28
C TYR A 269 -15.75 -11.72 8.68
N TYR A 270 -16.65 -11.75 7.69
CA TYR A 270 -17.39 -10.54 7.31
C TYR A 270 -18.32 -10.06 8.44
N LYS A 271 -18.91 -11.00 9.20
CA LYS A 271 -19.75 -10.65 10.37
C LYS A 271 -18.89 -10.07 11.50
N VAL A 272 -17.68 -10.62 11.73
CA VAL A 272 -16.72 -10.03 12.67
C VAL A 272 -16.36 -8.62 12.27
N ALA A 273 -16.02 -8.37 10.99
CA ALA A 273 -15.73 -7.04 10.49
C ALA A 273 -16.89 -6.07 10.72
N LYS A 274 -18.12 -6.48 10.41
CA LYS A 274 -19.33 -5.70 10.65
C LYS A 274 -19.52 -5.38 12.13
N ALA A 275 -19.39 -6.37 13.01
CA ALA A 275 -19.58 -6.20 14.46
C ALA A 275 -18.64 -5.13 15.03
N TYR A 276 -17.34 -5.20 14.71
CA TYR A 276 -16.34 -4.26 15.25
C TYR A 276 -16.36 -2.90 14.57
N ALA A 277 -16.70 -2.81 13.29
CA ALA A 277 -16.98 -1.52 12.65
C ALA A 277 -18.18 -0.82 13.28
N MET A 278 -19.25 -1.55 13.54
CA MET A 278 -20.43 -1.03 14.23
C MET A 278 -20.13 -0.66 15.70
N LYS A 279 -19.28 -1.47 16.40
CA LYS A 279 -18.79 -1.14 17.75
C LYS A 279 -18.06 0.20 17.73
N LEU A 280 -17.13 0.41 16.78
CA LEU A 280 -16.41 1.68 16.64
C LEU A 280 -17.36 2.84 16.38
N ILE A 281 -18.27 2.71 15.41
CA ILE A 281 -19.26 3.76 15.08
C ILE A 281 -20.14 4.08 16.30
N LYS A 282 -20.62 3.06 17.01
CA LYS A 282 -21.49 3.25 18.20
C LYS A 282 -20.76 3.97 19.34
N LEU A 283 -19.48 3.67 19.55
CA LEU A 283 -18.70 4.24 20.65
C LEU A 283 -18.08 5.58 20.31
N LYS A 284 -17.63 5.77 19.07
CA LYS A 284 -16.85 6.93 18.64
C LYS A 284 -17.03 7.18 17.14
N ASP A 285 -18.27 7.49 16.71
CA ASP A 285 -18.48 7.91 15.31
C ASP A 285 -17.75 9.21 15.01
N ARG A 286 -17.25 9.34 13.77
CA ARG A 286 -16.51 10.50 13.31
C ARG A 286 -17.12 11.08 12.03
N SER A 287 -17.11 12.38 11.90
CA SER A 287 -17.43 13.05 10.65
C SER A 287 -16.17 13.10 9.78
N LEU A 288 -16.30 12.74 8.50
CA LEU A 288 -15.21 12.91 7.56
C LEU A 288 -14.96 14.39 7.26
N ASN A 289 -13.71 14.81 7.18
CA ASN A 289 -13.36 16.16 6.81
C ASN A 289 -13.88 16.48 5.40
N THR A 290 -14.64 17.56 5.26
CA THR A 290 -15.22 17.98 3.98
C THR A 290 -14.21 18.52 3.00
N ASN A 291 -13.00 18.86 3.45
CA ASN A 291 -11.87 19.26 2.63
C ASN A 291 -10.84 18.13 2.55
N PHE A 292 -10.87 17.38 1.45
CA PHE A 292 -9.98 16.21 1.28
C PHE A 292 -8.49 16.57 1.33
N LYS A 293 -8.10 17.75 0.84
CA LYS A 293 -6.69 18.18 0.87
C LYS A 293 -6.19 18.38 2.29
N GLU A 294 -7.02 18.90 3.18
CA GLU A 294 -6.62 19.20 4.57
C GLU A 294 -6.15 17.97 5.35
N ILE A 295 -6.65 16.78 5.01
CA ILE A 295 -6.19 15.52 5.62
C ILE A 295 -4.67 15.38 5.37
N PHE A 296 -4.23 15.56 4.12
CA PHE A 296 -2.83 15.41 3.73
C PHE A 296 -1.96 16.61 4.12
N ASP A 297 -2.53 17.81 4.18
CA ASP A 297 -1.83 18.97 4.74
C ASP A 297 -1.48 18.74 6.22
N ASN A 298 -2.38 18.09 6.97
CA ASN A 298 -2.17 17.71 8.36
C ASN A 298 -1.16 16.58 8.50
N GLU A 299 -1.21 15.54 7.64
CA GLU A 299 -0.22 14.46 7.57
C GLU A 299 1.18 15.01 7.30
N ILE A 300 1.30 15.90 6.30
CA ILE A 300 2.55 16.52 5.91
C ILE A 300 3.17 17.28 7.08
N ASN A 301 2.36 17.90 7.92
CA ASN A 301 2.81 18.75 9.01
C ASN A 301 2.69 18.11 10.42
N GLY A 302 2.33 16.84 10.51
CA GLY A 302 2.22 16.11 11.78
C GLY A 302 1.22 16.76 12.76
N CYS A 303 0.07 17.21 12.24
CA CYS A 303 -0.90 17.92 13.06
C CYS A 303 -2.35 17.41 12.90
N ASN A 304 -2.53 16.12 12.60
CA ASN A 304 -3.84 15.51 12.53
C ASN A 304 -4.58 15.59 13.86
N PRO A 305 -5.83 16.09 13.87
CA PRO A 305 -6.61 16.14 15.08
C PRO A 305 -7.04 14.74 15.54
N ALA A 306 -7.10 14.54 16.84
CA ALA A 306 -7.44 13.24 17.45
C ALA A 306 -8.84 12.72 17.11
N ASP A 307 -9.74 13.57 16.66
CA ASP A 307 -11.10 13.26 16.21
C ASP A 307 -11.30 13.41 14.70
N GLY A 308 -10.19 13.54 13.95
CA GLY A 308 -10.19 13.68 12.49
C GLY A 308 -10.35 12.36 11.73
N ASP A 309 -10.01 12.40 10.45
CA ASP A 309 -10.10 11.25 9.53
C ASP A 309 -9.12 10.12 9.87
N VAL A 310 -7.94 10.45 10.44
CA VAL A 310 -6.87 9.49 10.71
C VAL A 310 -7.10 8.82 12.07
N LEU A 311 -7.04 7.51 12.09
CA LEU A 311 -7.13 6.70 13.31
C LEU A 311 -5.74 6.40 13.89
N PHE A 312 -4.78 6.17 13.00
CA PHE A 312 -3.36 6.02 13.35
C PHE A 312 -2.47 6.39 12.17
N GLU A 313 -1.42 7.14 12.46
CA GLU A 313 -0.35 7.50 11.54
C GLU A 313 1.03 7.21 12.15
N MET A 314 1.99 6.87 11.30
CA MET A 314 3.39 6.80 11.69
C MET A 314 3.94 8.21 11.75
N GLY A 315 4.29 8.67 12.94
CA GLY A 315 4.89 9.98 13.17
C GLY A 315 6.38 10.00 12.85
N PHE A 316 6.83 11.04 12.16
CA PHE A 316 8.23 11.28 11.84
C PHE A 316 8.65 12.70 12.22
N VAL A 317 9.92 12.86 12.50
CA VAL A 317 10.49 14.16 12.87
C VAL A 317 11.33 14.71 11.72
N PRO A 318 11.16 15.98 11.32
CA PRO A 318 11.99 16.62 10.29
C PRO A 318 13.49 16.48 10.57
N ASN A 319 14.27 16.20 9.53
CA ASN A 319 15.71 15.92 9.57
C ASN A 319 16.13 14.65 10.33
N SER A 320 15.17 13.82 10.73
CA SER A 320 15.45 12.57 11.46
C SER A 320 14.85 11.31 10.81
N GLY A 321 13.72 11.43 10.13
CA GLY A 321 13.04 10.27 9.52
C GLY A 321 12.02 10.69 8.48
N GLY A 322 11.22 9.71 7.99
CA GLY A 322 10.13 9.97 7.06
C GLY A 322 10.58 10.09 5.61
N ASP A 323 11.48 9.22 5.14
CA ASP A 323 11.87 9.17 3.73
C ASP A 323 10.74 8.69 2.80
N ILE A 324 9.60 8.23 3.33
CA ILE A 324 8.37 8.01 2.57
C ILE A 324 8.01 9.27 1.77
N GLY A 325 8.00 10.44 2.40
CA GLY A 325 7.76 11.71 1.72
C GLY A 325 8.82 12.08 0.68
N TRP A 326 10.04 11.49 0.75
CA TRP A 326 11.07 11.63 -0.26
C TRP A 326 10.81 10.77 -1.50
N CYS A 327 10.30 9.56 -1.33
CA CYS A 327 10.19 8.57 -2.40
C CYS A 327 8.76 8.38 -2.94
N HIS A 328 7.73 8.73 -2.17
CA HIS A 328 6.32 8.73 -2.60
C HIS A 328 5.79 10.10 -2.94
N GLY A 329 6.44 11.17 -2.47
CA GLY A 329 5.98 12.51 -2.68
C GLY A 329 6.13 13.01 -4.10
N LEU A 330 5.50 14.14 -4.36
CA LEU A 330 5.64 14.89 -5.62
C LEU A 330 7.11 15.24 -5.87
N SER A 331 7.61 14.95 -7.08
CA SER A 331 9.02 15.14 -7.41
C SER A 331 9.45 16.60 -7.30
N VAL A 332 10.58 16.83 -6.64
CA VAL A 332 11.23 18.12 -6.46
C VAL A 332 12.70 17.98 -6.84
N VAL A 333 13.17 18.74 -7.84
CA VAL A 333 14.56 18.68 -8.31
C VAL A 333 15.51 19.29 -7.28
N ALA A 334 15.17 20.50 -6.83
CA ALA A 334 15.90 21.19 -5.77
C ALA A 334 14.98 22.22 -5.09
N SER A 335 15.05 22.32 -3.77
CA SER A 335 14.33 23.37 -3.03
C SER A 335 14.95 23.60 -1.66
N SER A 336 14.53 24.65 -0.97
CA SER A 336 14.86 24.87 0.43
C SER A 336 14.36 23.70 1.32
N LYS A 337 13.32 23.01 0.88
CA LYS A 337 12.72 21.83 1.55
C LYS A 337 13.31 20.50 1.02
N GLY A 338 14.51 20.53 0.46
CA GLY A 338 15.20 19.35 -0.07
C GLY A 338 14.72 18.92 -1.46
N ALA A 339 15.32 17.83 -1.97
CA ALA A 339 14.94 17.17 -3.21
C ALA A 339 14.13 15.89 -2.93
N GLY A 340 13.35 15.44 -3.88
CA GLY A 340 12.60 14.18 -3.80
C GLY A 340 12.27 13.65 -5.18
N THR A 341 12.08 12.34 -5.28
CA THR A 341 11.77 11.67 -6.54
C THR A 341 10.59 10.73 -6.33
N THR A 342 9.55 10.88 -7.12
CA THR A 342 8.46 9.91 -7.15
C THR A 342 8.95 8.60 -7.76
N TYR A 343 8.96 7.53 -7.00
CA TYR A 343 9.25 6.18 -7.49
C TYR A 343 8.00 5.43 -7.94
N ALA A 344 6.83 5.84 -7.48
CA ALA A 344 5.52 5.34 -7.90
C ALA A 344 4.75 6.45 -8.59
N ASN A 345 4.60 6.34 -9.90
CA ASN A 345 3.65 7.18 -10.62
C ASN A 345 2.25 6.61 -10.51
N LEU A 346 1.24 7.44 -10.70
CA LEU A 346 -0.13 7.00 -10.88
C LEU A 346 -0.38 6.68 -12.36
N THR A 347 -1.23 5.70 -12.62
CA THR A 347 -1.51 5.31 -14.01
C THR A 347 -2.39 6.35 -14.71
N PRO A 348 -2.23 6.55 -16.02
CA PRO A 348 -3.13 7.41 -16.79
C PRO A 348 -4.59 6.96 -16.74
N SER A 349 -4.83 5.63 -16.77
CA SER A 349 -6.17 5.05 -16.64
C SER A 349 -6.84 5.41 -15.31
N TYR A 350 -6.08 5.39 -14.23
CA TYR A 350 -6.57 5.81 -12.91
C TYR A 350 -6.89 7.30 -12.87
N ALA A 351 -5.99 8.17 -13.34
CA ALA A 351 -6.26 9.60 -13.37
C ALA A 351 -7.52 9.96 -14.18
N CYS A 352 -7.73 9.25 -15.29
CA CYS A 352 -8.92 9.43 -16.14
C CYS A 352 -10.19 8.74 -15.60
N SER A 353 -10.09 7.91 -14.59
CA SER A 353 -11.27 7.25 -13.98
C SER A 353 -12.07 8.15 -13.04
N PHE A 354 -11.48 9.26 -12.58
CA PHE A 354 -12.17 10.20 -11.71
C PHE A 354 -13.26 10.98 -12.45
N ASN A 355 -14.30 11.36 -11.74
CA ASN A 355 -15.22 12.38 -12.21
C ASN A 355 -14.57 13.79 -12.09
N ALA A 356 -14.79 14.66 -13.06
CA ALA A 356 -14.22 16.00 -13.07
C ALA A 356 -14.59 16.88 -11.86
N GLN A 357 -15.70 16.56 -11.17
CA GLN A 357 -16.16 17.27 -9.99
C GLN A 357 -15.70 16.63 -8.66
N ASP A 358 -14.96 15.53 -8.74
CA ASP A 358 -14.39 14.88 -7.55
C ASP A 358 -13.20 15.68 -7.02
N GLN A 359 -13.35 16.25 -5.83
CA GLN A 359 -12.30 17.06 -5.22
C GLN A 359 -11.01 16.31 -4.90
N ARG A 360 -11.04 14.96 -4.93
CA ARG A 360 -9.86 14.11 -4.67
C ARG A 360 -8.89 14.11 -5.84
N LEU A 361 -9.38 14.31 -7.07
CA LEU A 361 -8.53 14.28 -8.28
C LEU A 361 -7.32 15.22 -8.19
N PRO A 362 -7.49 16.54 -7.99
CA PRO A 362 -6.35 17.47 -7.96
C PRO A 362 -5.46 17.31 -6.73
N VAL A 363 -5.92 16.61 -5.69
CA VAL A 363 -5.14 16.27 -4.50
C VAL A 363 -4.32 15.02 -4.73
N THR A 364 -4.81 14.10 -5.57
CA THR A 364 -4.17 12.80 -5.79
C THR A 364 -3.30 12.81 -7.05
N CYS A 365 -3.78 13.35 -8.16
CA CYS A 365 -3.16 13.23 -9.48
C CYS A 365 -2.74 14.58 -10.04
N VAL A 366 -1.45 14.74 -10.35
CA VAL A 366 -0.93 15.94 -11.03
C VAL A 366 0.09 15.58 -12.11
N ASN A 367 0.16 16.40 -13.19
CA ASN A 367 1.15 16.27 -14.26
C ASN A 367 2.20 17.38 -14.20
N TYR A 368 2.75 17.63 -13.03
CA TYR A 368 3.89 18.53 -12.87
C TYR A 368 4.83 18.05 -11.76
N ARG A 369 6.04 18.61 -11.76
CA ARG A 369 7.05 18.50 -10.70
C ARG A 369 7.61 19.88 -10.37
N TRP A 370 8.19 20.02 -9.20
CA TRP A 370 8.90 21.25 -8.82
C TRP A 370 10.35 21.22 -9.31
N LEU A 371 10.79 22.29 -9.94
CA LEU A 371 12.19 22.50 -10.32
C LEU A 371 12.98 23.15 -9.17
N ASN A 372 12.36 24.09 -8.48
CA ASN A 372 12.85 24.78 -7.29
C ASN A 372 11.67 25.38 -6.51
N ASP A 373 11.94 26.16 -5.45
CA ASP A 373 10.93 26.75 -4.56
C ASP A 373 9.84 27.55 -5.29
N ASN A 374 10.12 28.07 -6.48
CA ASN A 374 9.23 29.00 -7.18
C ASN A 374 8.87 28.56 -8.60
N LYS A 375 9.31 27.39 -9.05
CA LYS A 375 9.13 26.99 -10.43
C LYS A 375 8.74 25.53 -10.58
N GLN A 376 7.67 25.29 -11.33
CA GLN A 376 7.20 23.97 -11.74
C GLN A 376 7.56 23.67 -13.20
N ALA A 377 7.55 22.38 -13.56
CA ALA A 377 7.59 21.92 -14.95
C ALA A 377 6.57 20.79 -15.14
N ALA A 378 5.90 20.78 -16.29
CA ALA A 378 5.00 19.71 -16.65
C ALA A 378 5.75 18.38 -16.81
N THR A 379 5.09 17.29 -16.45
CA THR A 379 5.51 15.91 -16.74
C THR A 379 4.75 15.40 -17.97
N ASP A 380 5.24 14.31 -18.56
CA ASP A 380 4.54 13.64 -19.66
C ASP A 380 3.28 12.88 -19.18
N ALA A 381 2.56 12.26 -20.10
CA ALA A 381 1.34 11.52 -19.79
C ALA A 381 1.54 10.34 -18.83
N LEU A 382 2.71 9.68 -18.88
CA LEU A 382 3.08 8.60 -17.97
C LEU A 382 3.72 9.13 -16.67
N GLY A 383 3.85 10.42 -16.53
CA GLY A 383 4.39 11.10 -15.35
C GLY A 383 3.32 11.65 -14.42
N VAL A 384 2.14 11.05 -14.35
CA VAL A 384 1.13 11.41 -13.34
C VAL A 384 1.72 11.13 -11.96
N GLN A 385 1.81 12.16 -11.12
CA GLN A 385 2.46 12.09 -9.83
C GLN A 385 1.45 12.13 -8.68
N PRO A 386 1.69 11.39 -7.58
CA PRO A 386 0.88 11.48 -6.38
C PRO A 386 1.14 12.81 -5.67
N ALA A 387 0.12 13.66 -5.57
CA ALA A 387 0.26 14.99 -4.97
C ALA A 387 -0.14 15.02 -3.48
N LYS A 388 -0.66 13.91 -2.91
CA LYS A 388 -0.97 13.79 -1.49
C LYS A 388 0.22 14.12 -0.58
N TRP A 389 1.43 13.82 -1.03
CA TRP A 389 2.67 13.94 -0.25
C TRP A 389 3.60 15.01 -0.86
N CYS A 390 3.13 16.26 -0.90
CA CYS A 390 3.91 17.36 -1.44
C CYS A 390 4.77 18.01 -0.36
N ARG A 391 6.09 17.73 -0.35
CA ARG A 391 7.02 18.36 0.60
C ARG A 391 7.05 19.90 0.53
N MET A 392 6.59 20.48 -0.60
CA MET A 392 6.51 21.94 -0.71
C MET A 392 5.44 22.54 0.20
N ASP A 393 4.51 21.71 0.70
CA ASP A 393 3.44 22.11 1.64
C ASP A 393 3.87 21.99 3.14
N LEU A 394 5.13 21.56 3.42
CA LEU A 394 5.67 21.56 4.78
C LEU A 394 5.74 23.01 5.34
N ASN A 395 5.39 23.17 6.60
CA ASN A 395 5.46 24.48 7.32
C ASN A 395 6.87 24.83 7.82
N VAL A 396 7.89 24.07 7.45
CA VAL A 396 9.30 24.33 7.81
C VAL A 396 9.99 25.16 6.73
N THR A 397 11.01 25.93 7.13
CA THR A 397 11.78 26.76 6.19
C THR A 397 12.80 25.94 5.40
N SER A 398 13.33 24.87 5.99
CA SER A 398 14.25 23.95 5.35
C SER A 398 14.16 22.56 5.96
N VAL A 399 14.40 21.54 5.16
CA VAL A 399 14.44 20.14 5.58
C VAL A 399 15.34 19.33 4.65
N GLU A 400 15.99 18.31 5.18
CA GLU A 400 16.82 17.40 4.40
C GLU A 400 16.00 16.59 3.37
N SER A 401 16.67 16.15 2.31
CA SER A 401 16.00 15.44 1.22
C SER A 401 15.27 14.17 1.68
N LYS A 402 15.88 13.37 2.54
CA LYS A 402 15.27 12.12 3.03
C LYS A 402 14.50 12.31 4.33
N GLY A 403 15.01 13.06 5.26
CA GLY A 403 14.37 13.30 6.55
C GLY A 403 13.23 14.31 6.46
N THR A 404 12.16 14.01 5.72
CA THR A 404 11.08 14.98 5.48
C THR A 404 10.25 15.28 6.71
N GLY A 405 10.13 14.33 7.65
CA GLY A 405 9.20 14.43 8.79
C GLY A 405 7.73 14.34 8.38
N ILE A 406 7.42 13.94 7.15
CA ILE A 406 6.05 13.74 6.69
C ILE A 406 5.52 12.45 7.31
N ASN A 407 4.42 12.55 8.05
CA ASN A 407 3.74 11.41 8.64
C ASN A 407 3.07 10.53 7.56
N TRP A 408 2.73 9.29 7.92
CA TRP A 408 2.12 8.35 7.00
C TRP A 408 0.89 7.67 7.61
N PRO A 409 -0.31 7.82 7.02
CA PRO A 409 -1.52 7.22 7.55
C PRO A 409 -1.49 5.70 7.36
N VAL A 410 -1.73 4.98 8.42
CA VAL A 410 -1.85 3.52 8.42
C VAL A 410 -3.30 3.09 8.32
N LEU A 411 -4.18 3.82 8.99
CA LEU A 411 -5.62 3.55 8.99
C LEU A 411 -6.39 4.86 9.10
N ARG A 412 -7.28 5.08 8.13
CA ARG A 412 -8.23 6.22 8.14
C ARG A 412 -9.65 5.74 8.36
N TYR A 413 -10.49 6.60 8.92
CA TYR A 413 -11.88 6.25 9.21
C TYR A 413 -12.68 5.89 7.95
N ALA A 414 -12.38 6.51 6.81
CA ALA A 414 -12.95 6.14 5.52
C ALA A 414 -12.68 4.68 5.14
N ASP A 415 -11.55 4.10 5.55
CA ASP A 415 -11.24 2.68 5.33
C ASP A 415 -12.25 1.79 6.08
N VAL A 416 -12.47 2.06 7.36
CA VAL A 416 -13.46 1.33 8.18
C VAL A 416 -14.86 1.41 7.58
N LEU A 417 -15.29 2.60 7.12
CA LEU A 417 -16.61 2.78 6.51
C LEU A 417 -16.77 1.96 5.23
N LEU A 418 -15.76 1.95 4.35
CA LEU A 418 -15.81 1.20 3.10
C LEU A 418 -15.67 -0.30 3.32
N LEU A 419 -14.88 -0.76 4.31
CA LEU A 419 -14.80 -2.16 4.71
C LEU A 419 -16.14 -2.65 5.30
N LEU A 420 -16.82 -1.81 6.11
CA LEU A 420 -18.16 -2.12 6.61
C LEU A 420 -19.18 -2.23 5.47
N ALA A 421 -19.13 -1.31 4.50
CA ALA A 421 -20.03 -1.35 3.34
C ALA A 421 -19.82 -2.63 2.52
N GLU A 422 -18.58 -3.04 2.32
CA GLU A 422 -18.21 -4.29 1.65
C GLU A 422 -18.70 -5.51 2.44
N ALA A 423 -18.38 -5.59 3.73
CA ALA A 423 -18.77 -6.71 4.59
C ALA A 423 -20.29 -6.90 4.63
N ASP A 424 -21.04 -5.81 4.77
CA ASP A 424 -22.50 -5.86 4.81
C ASP A 424 -23.10 -6.32 3.46
N ASN A 425 -22.54 -5.91 2.33
CA ASN A 425 -22.92 -6.39 1.01
C ASN A 425 -22.62 -7.89 0.83
N GLU A 426 -21.47 -8.35 1.32
CA GLU A 426 -21.09 -9.77 1.26
C GLU A 426 -22.02 -10.66 2.10
N ILE A 427 -22.34 -10.25 3.33
CA ILE A 427 -23.22 -10.96 4.26
C ILE A 427 -24.63 -11.11 3.69
N ASN A 428 -25.18 -10.04 3.10
CA ASN A 428 -26.57 -10.00 2.69
C ASN A 428 -26.79 -10.39 1.20
N GLY A 429 -25.73 -10.56 0.42
CA GLY A 429 -25.84 -10.85 -1.01
C GLY A 429 -26.42 -9.71 -1.85
N ALA A 430 -26.63 -8.54 -1.24
CA ALA A 430 -27.10 -7.30 -1.86
C ALA A 430 -26.80 -6.12 -0.93
N PRO A 431 -26.63 -4.89 -1.46
CA PRO A 431 -26.38 -3.73 -0.61
C PRO A 431 -27.63 -3.36 0.23
N THR A 432 -27.45 -3.37 1.54
CA THR A 432 -28.47 -2.92 2.47
C THR A 432 -28.47 -1.38 2.62
N ALA A 433 -29.39 -0.85 3.38
CA ALA A 433 -29.39 0.58 3.74
C ALA A 433 -28.10 0.98 4.48
N LEU A 434 -27.56 0.09 5.33
CA LEU A 434 -26.28 0.31 6.03
C LEU A 434 -25.11 0.41 5.06
N ALA A 435 -24.95 -0.56 4.16
CA ALA A 435 -23.90 -0.55 3.16
C ALA A 435 -23.92 0.73 2.30
N LYS A 436 -25.14 1.09 1.83
CA LYS A 436 -25.33 2.31 1.04
C LYS A 436 -25.02 3.57 1.85
N GLN A 437 -25.40 3.64 3.12
CA GLN A 437 -25.09 4.76 4.00
C GLN A 437 -23.58 4.96 4.18
N MET A 438 -22.81 3.89 4.37
CA MET A 438 -21.37 3.97 4.56
C MET A 438 -20.67 4.50 3.30
N LEU A 439 -21.02 3.97 2.13
CA LEU A 439 -20.51 4.47 0.86
C LEU A 439 -20.93 5.93 0.61
N THR A 440 -22.18 6.28 0.95
CA THR A 440 -22.68 7.66 0.83
C THR A 440 -21.81 8.65 1.61
N ARG A 441 -21.43 8.34 2.83
CA ARG A 441 -20.58 9.23 3.67
C ARG A 441 -19.27 9.59 2.98
N VAL A 442 -18.60 8.63 2.36
CA VAL A 442 -17.34 8.88 1.63
C VAL A 442 -17.58 9.69 0.36
N ARG A 443 -18.62 9.34 -0.42
CA ARG A 443 -18.95 10.06 -1.65
C ARG A 443 -19.45 11.48 -1.39
N GLU A 444 -20.19 11.73 -0.32
CA GLU A 444 -20.62 13.08 0.06
C GLU A 444 -19.44 14.02 0.30
N ARG A 445 -18.37 13.51 0.92
CA ARG A 445 -17.11 14.25 1.04
C ARG A 445 -16.46 14.46 -0.33
N ALA A 446 -16.31 13.41 -1.15
CA ALA A 446 -15.69 13.50 -2.45
C ALA A 446 -16.33 14.55 -3.37
N PHE A 447 -17.65 14.68 -3.29
CA PHE A 447 -18.45 15.60 -4.09
C PHE A 447 -19.03 16.80 -3.29
N ALA A 448 -18.41 17.15 -2.17
CA ALA A 448 -18.90 18.23 -1.31
C ALA A 448 -19.05 19.58 -2.05
N LYS A 449 -18.21 19.82 -3.05
CA LYS A 449 -18.19 21.03 -3.88
C LYS A 449 -18.81 20.87 -5.27
N ALA A 450 -19.39 19.70 -5.57
CA ALA A 450 -19.95 19.42 -6.89
C ALA A 450 -21.23 20.23 -7.15
N SER A 451 -21.38 20.74 -8.37
CA SER A 451 -22.56 21.50 -8.80
C SER A 451 -23.82 20.64 -8.90
N ASN A 452 -23.67 19.35 -9.21
CA ASN A 452 -24.78 18.37 -9.23
C ASN A 452 -24.48 17.22 -8.25
N LYS A 453 -24.48 17.55 -6.96
CA LYS A 453 -24.23 16.58 -5.90
C LYS A 453 -25.26 15.45 -5.89
N SER A 454 -26.53 15.70 -6.25
CA SER A 454 -27.57 14.67 -6.30
C SER A 454 -27.18 13.54 -7.28
N ALA A 455 -26.79 13.88 -8.50
CA ALA A 455 -26.38 12.89 -9.50
C ALA A 455 -25.12 12.13 -9.07
N MET A 456 -24.13 12.83 -8.48
CA MET A 456 -22.85 12.24 -8.11
C MET A 456 -22.94 11.32 -6.88
N VAL A 457 -23.91 11.55 -5.99
CA VAL A 457 -24.05 10.80 -4.73
C VAL A 457 -25.35 10.02 -4.71
N THR A 458 -26.50 10.70 -4.61
CA THR A 458 -27.79 10.03 -4.34
C THR A 458 -28.23 9.14 -5.49
N GLU A 459 -28.21 9.62 -6.71
CA GLU A 459 -28.63 8.84 -7.90
C GLU A 459 -27.63 7.72 -8.19
N TYR A 460 -26.32 8.00 -8.07
CA TYR A 460 -25.28 6.99 -8.19
C TYR A 460 -25.52 5.83 -7.21
N ILE A 461 -25.68 6.11 -5.91
CA ILE A 461 -25.91 5.07 -4.89
C ILE A 461 -27.21 4.30 -5.12
N ASN A 462 -28.29 4.98 -5.53
CA ASN A 462 -29.56 4.33 -5.79
C ASN A 462 -29.50 3.33 -6.95
N ASN A 463 -28.64 3.56 -7.94
CA ASN A 463 -28.42 2.67 -9.07
C ASN A 463 -27.60 1.41 -8.72
N LEU A 464 -26.98 1.37 -7.55
CA LEU A 464 -26.24 0.21 -7.04
C LEU A 464 -27.23 -0.78 -6.40
N ASN A 465 -27.90 -1.59 -7.21
CA ASN A 465 -29.03 -2.42 -6.80
C ASN A 465 -28.74 -3.94 -6.80
N SER A 466 -27.49 -4.36 -7.07
CA SER A 466 -27.06 -5.75 -6.96
C SER A 466 -25.74 -5.86 -6.19
N LYS A 467 -25.47 -7.05 -5.65
CA LYS A 467 -24.22 -7.38 -4.97
C LYS A 467 -22.99 -6.96 -5.80
N GLU A 468 -22.97 -7.39 -7.06
CA GLU A 468 -21.85 -7.16 -7.96
C GLU A 468 -21.66 -5.67 -8.30
N LYS A 469 -22.74 -4.95 -8.65
CA LYS A 469 -22.66 -3.51 -8.92
C LYS A 469 -22.13 -2.72 -7.72
N PHE A 470 -22.62 -3.08 -6.54
CA PHE A 470 -22.18 -2.41 -5.31
C PHE A 470 -20.74 -2.75 -4.97
N PHE A 471 -20.33 -4.01 -5.10
CA PHE A 471 -18.95 -4.43 -4.91
C PHE A 471 -18.00 -3.69 -5.87
N ASN A 472 -18.34 -3.63 -7.16
CA ASN A 472 -17.52 -2.89 -8.13
C ASN A 472 -17.43 -1.41 -7.78
N ALA A 473 -18.51 -0.79 -7.29
CA ALA A 473 -18.49 0.59 -6.81
C ALA A 473 -17.57 0.76 -5.59
N ILE A 474 -17.51 -0.21 -4.66
CA ILE A 474 -16.54 -0.21 -3.55
C ILE A 474 -15.11 -0.33 -4.07
N VAL A 475 -14.86 -1.22 -5.04
CA VAL A 475 -13.54 -1.39 -5.67
C VAL A 475 -13.03 -0.08 -6.27
N ASP A 476 -13.90 0.64 -6.97
CA ASP A 476 -13.57 1.93 -7.59
C ASP A 476 -13.46 3.06 -6.54
N GLU A 477 -14.39 3.13 -5.58
CA GLU A 477 -14.36 4.15 -4.53
C GLU A 477 -13.10 4.06 -3.68
N ARG A 478 -12.64 2.83 -3.35
CA ARG A 478 -11.39 2.61 -2.63
C ARG A 478 -10.18 3.02 -3.45
N ALA A 479 -10.20 2.86 -4.78
CA ALA A 479 -9.15 3.38 -5.65
C ALA A 479 -9.08 4.91 -5.58
N TRP A 480 -10.21 5.60 -5.74
CA TRP A 480 -10.26 7.07 -5.70
C TRP A 480 -9.91 7.64 -4.33
N GLU A 481 -10.28 6.94 -3.26
CA GLU A 481 -10.05 7.37 -1.88
C GLU A 481 -8.59 7.17 -1.45
N PHE A 482 -8.01 6.01 -1.74
CA PHE A 482 -6.72 5.58 -1.21
C PHE A 482 -5.58 5.54 -2.23
N GLY A 483 -5.79 5.97 -3.46
CA GLY A 483 -4.71 6.02 -4.45
C GLY A 483 -3.52 6.85 -3.96
N GLY A 484 -2.32 6.30 -4.07
CA GLY A 484 -1.09 6.87 -3.52
C GLY A 484 -0.82 6.57 -2.04
N GLU A 485 -1.64 5.75 -1.37
CA GLU A 485 -1.48 5.37 0.04
C GLU A 485 -1.02 3.90 0.23
N ASN A 486 -0.60 3.23 -0.85
CA ASN A 486 -0.10 1.84 -0.82
C ASN A 486 -1.11 0.77 -0.33
N ILE A 487 -2.39 1.04 -0.43
CA ILE A 487 -3.45 0.11 0.02
C ILE A 487 -3.91 -0.79 -1.13
N ARG A 488 -3.89 -0.30 -2.37
CA ARG A 488 -4.52 -0.91 -3.54
C ARG A 488 -4.12 -2.36 -3.78
N LYS A 489 -2.83 -2.67 -3.71
CA LYS A 489 -2.33 -4.03 -3.97
C LYS A 489 -2.94 -5.07 -3.04
N PHE A 490 -3.00 -4.77 -1.75
CA PHE A 490 -3.54 -5.67 -0.75
C PHE A 490 -5.05 -5.91 -0.95
N ASP A 491 -5.81 -4.88 -1.30
CA ASP A 491 -7.22 -5.01 -1.66
C ASP A 491 -7.41 -5.90 -2.90
N LEU A 492 -6.63 -5.67 -3.96
CA LEU A 492 -6.70 -6.46 -5.19
C LEU A 492 -6.39 -7.94 -4.96
N VAL A 493 -5.45 -8.24 -4.06
CA VAL A 493 -5.10 -9.61 -3.66
C VAL A 493 -6.25 -10.26 -2.91
N ARG A 494 -6.78 -9.64 -1.84
CA ARG A 494 -7.86 -10.23 -1.05
C ARG A 494 -9.18 -10.39 -1.81
N TRP A 495 -9.36 -9.65 -2.90
CA TRP A 495 -10.49 -9.79 -3.82
C TRP A 495 -10.25 -10.79 -4.96
N ASN A 496 -9.03 -11.32 -5.10
CA ASN A 496 -8.60 -12.12 -6.26
C ASN A 496 -8.83 -11.38 -7.59
N ASN A 497 -8.56 -10.08 -7.60
CA ASN A 497 -8.84 -9.20 -8.73
C ASN A 497 -7.59 -8.48 -9.28
N TYR A 498 -6.39 -8.91 -8.84
CA TYR A 498 -5.17 -8.17 -9.13
C TYR A 498 -4.82 -8.22 -10.62
N SER A 499 -4.67 -9.41 -11.19
CA SER A 499 -4.37 -9.55 -12.63
C SER A 499 -5.45 -8.91 -13.50
N SER A 500 -6.73 -9.08 -13.12
CA SER A 500 -7.85 -8.51 -13.86
C SER A 500 -7.78 -6.99 -13.93
N LYS A 501 -7.56 -6.31 -12.82
CA LYS A 501 -7.50 -4.83 -12.78
C LYS A 501 -6.27 -4.27 -13.49
N VAL A 502 -5.13 -4.94 -13.43
CA VAL A 502 -3.95 -4.55 -14.21
C VAL A 502 -4.23 -4.71 -15.71
N VAL A 503 -4.88 -5.81 -16.12
CA VAL A 503 -5.28 -6.00 -17.52
C VAL A 503 -6.28 -4.93 -17.95
N ASP A 504 -7.27 -4.57 -17.11
CA ASP A 504 -8.20 -3.45 -17.39
C ASP A 504 -7.43 -2.15 -17.67
N ALA A 505 -6.43 -1.83 -16.87
CA ALA A 505 -5.61 -0.63 -17.06
C ALA A 505 -4.82 -0.67 -18.39
N ILE A 506 -4.23 -1.80 -18.72
CA ILE A 506 -3.49 -1.99 -19.99
C ILE A 506 -4.43 -1.90 -21.18
N GLU A 507 -5.58 -2.57 -21.13
CA GLU A 507 -6.59 -2.53 -22.20
C GLU A 507 -7.17 -1.12 -22.39
N TRP A 508 -7.40 -0.39 -21.30
CA TRP A 508 -7.82 1.00 -21.38
C TRP A 508 -6.76 1.85 -22.09
N ILE A 509 -5.48 1.77 -21.68
CA ILE A 509 -4.38 2.48 -22.33
C ILE A 509 -4.29 2.10 -23.81
N ARG A 510 -4.41 0.81 -24.14
CA ARG A 510 -4.41 0.32 -25.51
C ARG A 510 -5.55 0.92 -26.33
N SER A 511 -6.78 0.85 -25.84
CA SER A 511 -7.96 1.32 -26.57
C SER A 511 -7.92 2.83 -26.83
N VAL A 512 -7.57 3.61 -25.81
CA VAL A 512 -7.45 5.07 -25.93
C VAL A 512 -6.31 5.45 -26.90
N ALA A 513 -5.14 4.83 -26.74
CA ALA A 513 -3.99 5.11 -27.58
C ALA A 513 -4.20 4.67 -29.04
N MET A 514 -4.82 3.50 -29.27
CA MET A 514 -5.19 3.04 -30.61
C MET A 514 -6.22 3.96 -31.28
N ASN A 515 -7.22 4.37 -30.55
CA ASN A 515 -8.24 5.27 -31.09
C ASN A 515 -7.63 6.60 -31.49
N TYR A 516 -6.78 7.15 -30.63
CA TYR A 516 -6.06 8.40 -30.93
C TYR A 516 -5.09 8.27 -32.12
N SER A 517 -4.34 7.16 -32.19
CA SER A 517 -3.39 6.87 -33.28
C SER A 517 -4.09 6.41 -34.58
N GLN A 518 -5.42 6.26 -34.56
CA GLN A 518 -6.19 5.71 -35.68
C GLN A 518 -5.71 4.30 -36.07
N THR A 519 -5.38 3.48 -35.08
CA THR A 519 -5.01 2.09 -35.31
C THR A 519 -6.14 1.12 -34.97
N SER A 520 -6.13 -0.06 -35.55
CA SER A 520 -7.03 -1.16 -35.27
C SER A 520 -6.23 -2.45 -35.16
N ILE A 521 -6.78 -3.45 -34.46
CA ILE A 521 -6.20 -4.79 -34.47
C ILE A 521 -6.93 -5.59 -35.56
N VAL A 522 -6.18 -6.08 -36.54
CA VAL A 522 -6.69 -6.96 -37.60
C VAL A 522 -5.85 -8.23 -37.59
N ASN A 523 -6.48 -9.39 -37.36
CA ASN A 523 -5.79 -10.70 -37.23
C ASN A 523 -4.64 -10.70 -36.21
N GLY A 524 -4.78 -9.97 -35.12
CA GLY A 524 -3.77 -9.86 -34.06
C GLY A 524 -2.65 -8.84 -34.34
N GLU A 525 -2.70 -8.10 -35.44
CA GLU A 525 -1.73 -7.05 -35.77
C GLU A 525 -2.32 -5.65 -35.69
N PHE A 526 -1.53 -4.67 -35.29
CA PHE A 526 -1.92 -3.27 -35.37
C PHE A 526 -1.85 -2.77 -36.79
N VAL A 527 -2.97 -2.28 -37.31
CA VAL A 527 -3.10 -1.69 -38.63
C VAL A 527 -3.48 -0.21 -38.48
N TYR A 528 -2.72 0.67 -39.11
CA TYR A 528 -3.07 2.09 -39.18
C TYR A 528 -4.19 2.31 -40.19
N ASP A 529 -5.28 2.94 -39.75
CA ASP A 529 -6.39 3.33 -40.61
C ASP A 529 -6.66 4.84 -40.44
N LYS A 530 -6.24 5.62 -41.43
CA LYS A 530 -6.45 7.06 -41.46
C LYS A 530 -7.93 7.49 -41.51
N ASN A 531 -8.82 6.56 -41.90
CA ASN A 531 -10.25 6.81 -42.00
C ASN A 531 -11.01 6.44 -40.74
N LYS A 532 -10.34 5.77 -39.79
CA LYS A 532 -10.97 5.41 -38.52
C LYS A 532 -11.41 6.66 -37.79
N GLU A 533 -12.66 6.68 -37.40
CA GLU A 533 -13.21 7.74 -36.57
C GLU A 533 -12.64 7.64 -35.16
N ILE A 534 -12.23 8.80 -34.61
CA ILE A 534 -11.80 8.91 -33.21
C ILE A 534 -13.05 9.01 -32.34
N GLU A 535 -13.25 8.01 -31.49
CA GLU A 535 -14.35 7.98 -30.54
C GLU A 535 -14.01 8.75 -29.26
N ASP A 536 -15.04 9.19 -28.55
CA ASP A 536 -14.88 9.78 -27.23
C ASP A 536 -14.57 8.66 -26.22
N MET A 537 -13.33 8.64 -25.71
CA MET A 537 -12.87 7.69 -24.68
C MET A 537 -12.89 8.31 -23.27
N GLY A 538 -13.49 9.49 -23.11
CA GLY A 538 -13.54 10.17 -21.82
C GLY A 538 -12.19 10.72 -21.35
N ALA A 539 -11.20 10.83 -22.23
CA ALA A 539 -9.86 11.29 -21.89
C ALA A 539 -9.42 12.49 -22.72
N ALA A 540 -8.68 13.42 -22.10
CA ALA A 540 -8.12 14.54 -22.81
C ALA A 540 -7.02 14.11 -23.78
N ASN A 541 -7.02 14.65 -24.98
CA ASN A 541 -5.93 14.48 -25.95
C ASN A 541 -4.66 15.21 -25.48
N ARG A 542 -4.82 16.46 -25.04
CA ARG A 542 -3.74 17.31 -24.58
C ARG A 542 -4.14 18.03 -23.31
N LEU A 543 -3.22 18.06 -22.33
CA LEU A 543 -3.35 18.89 -21.14
C LEU A 543 -2.69 20.24 -21.43
N TYR A 544 -3.48 21.29 -21.66
CA TYR A 544 -3.00 22.64 -21.88
C TYR A 544 -2.67 23.33 -20.57
N TYR A 545 -1.56 24.04 -20.52
CA TYR A 545 -1.14 24.78 -19.33
C TYR A 545 -0.41 26.07 -19.65
N ARG A 546 -0.43 26.99 -18.69
CA ARG A 546 0.36 28.25 -18.69
C ARG A 546 1.21 28.32 -17.42
N TYR A 547 2.25 29.11 -17.51
CA TYR A 547 3.00 29.48 -16.32
C TYR A 547 2.45 30.77 -15.73
N THR A 548 2.09 30.75 -14.45
CA THR A 548 1.69 31.93 -13.69
C THR A 548 2.61 32.07 -12.49
N LYS A 549 3.47 33.07 -12.48
CA LYS A 549 4.49 33.27 -11.43
C LYS A 549 5.32 32.01 -11.13
N GLY A 550 5.68 31.24 -12.16
CA GLY A 550 6.46 30.01 -12.04
C GLY A 550 5.65 28.73 -11.78
N ALA A 551 4.40 28.84 -11.36
CA ALA A 551 3.49 27.70 -11.20
C ALA A 551 2.81 27.34 -12.52
N ILE A 552 2.48 26.05 -12.67
CA ILE A 552 1.68 25.55 -13.79
C ILE A 552 0.20 25.70 -13.43
N VAL A 553 -0.54 26.29 -14.34
CA VAL A 553 -2.00 26.36 -14.30
C VAL A 553 -2.53 25.63 -15.52
N PHE A 554 -3.24 24.52 -15.31
CA PHE A 554 -3.89 23.77 -16.38
C PHE A 554 -5.15 24.50 -16.84
N GLU A 555 -5.30 24.66 -18.16
CA GLU A 555 -6.48 25.26 -18.80
C GLU A 555 -7.58 24.23 -19.06
N ASN A 556 -7.26 22.96 -19.02
CA ASN A 556 -8.17 21.83 -19.10
C ASN A 556 -7.74 20.71 -18.12
N ASN A 557 -8.52 19.65 -18.06
CA ASN A 557 -8.22 18.49 -17.24
C ASN A 557 -8.29 17.19 -18.05
N TYR A 558 -8.06 16.05 -17.40
CA TYR A 558 -8.06 14.72 -18.02
C TYR A 558 -9.38 14.34 -18.72
N PHE A 559 -10.48 15.02 -18.42
CA PHE A 559 -11.83 14.70 -18.90
C PHE A 559 -12.29 15.60 -20.04
N THR A 560 -11.51 16.58 -20.42
CA THR A 560 -11.86 17.48 -21.51
C THR A 560 -11.52 16.82 -22.84
N TYR A 561 -12.25 15.76 -23.18
CA TYR A 561 -12.19 15.17 -24.51
C TYR A 561 -12.72 16.20 -25.53
N ARG A 562 -12.04 16.26 -26.66
CA ARG A 562 -12.46 17.11 -27.78
C ARG A 562 -12.48 16.29 -29.02
N ASP A 563 -13.69 16.12 -29.55
CA ASP A 563 -13.89 15.59 -30.88
C ASP A 563 -13.12 16.45 -31.90
N ARG A 564 -12.11 15.85 -32.50
CA ARG A 564 -11.39 16.55 -33.62
C ARG A 564 -12.29 16.88 -34.81
N LYS A 565 -13.47 16.24 -34.90
CA LYS A 565 -14.47 16.53 -35.93
C LYS A 565 -15.46 17.63 -35.56
N ALA A 566 -15.69 17.84 -34.25
CA ALA A 566 -16.45 18.99 -33.82
C ALA A 566 -15.64 20.25 -34.16
N SER A 567 -15.87 20.78 -35.33
CA SER A 567 -15.34 22.09 -35.69
C SER A 567 -15.94 23.15 -34.77
N PRO A 568 -15.11 23.94 -34.13
CA PRO A 568 -13.67 23.92 -34.28
C PRO A 568 -13.05 23.21 -33.04
N TYR A 569 -11.90 22.60 -33.20
CA TYR A 569 -10.90 22.76 -32.15
C TYR A 569 -11.27 23.97 -31.37
N SER A 570 -11.62 23.86 -30.11
CA SER A 570 -12.09 25.09 -29.49
C SER A 570 -11.16 26.21 -29.97
N THR A 571 -11.69 27.38 -30.15
CA THR A 571 -10.92 28.53 -30.59
C THR A 571 -9.59 28.64 -29.84
N ALA A 572 -9.55 28.15 -28.57
CA ALA A 572 -8.37 28.06 -27.73
C ALA A 572 -7.32 27.02 -28.19
N GLU A 573 -7.69 25.85 -28.72
CA GLU A 573 -6.70 24.84 -29.21
C GLU A 573 -6.09 25.30 -30.54
N LYS A 574 -6.91 25.82 -31.42
CA LYS A 574 -6.42 26.37 -32.68
C LYS A 574 -5.52 27.57 -32.45
N LEU A 575 -5.92 28.48 -31.55
CA LEU A 575 -5.10 29.63 -31.17
C LEU A 575 -3.80 29.17 -30.49
N ALA A 576 -3.83 28.14 -29.66
CA ALA A 576 -2.63 27.59 -29.03
C ALA A 576 -1.67 26.97 -30.03
N ASP A 577 -2.15 26.17 -30.99
CA ASP A 577 -1.33 25.57 -32.04
C ASP A 577 -0.77 26.68 -32.99
N ASP A 578 -1.56 27.69 -33.31
CA ASP A 578 -1.14 28.82 -34.14
C ASP A 578 -0.15 29.74 -33.40
N GLU A 579 -0.36 30.00 -32.12
CA GLU A 579 0.56 30.74 -31.24
C GLU A 579 1.90 30.01 -31.08
N ILE A 580 1.87 28.68 -30.84
CA ILE A 580 3.08 27.86 -30.72
C ILE A 580 3.85 27.86 -32.04
N LYS A 581 3.17 27.69 -33.17
CA LYS A 581 3.80 27.71 -34.50
C LYS A 581 4.38 29.09 -34.86
N SER A 582 3.73 30.16 -34.46
CA SER A 582 4.16 31.52 -34.79
C SER A 582 5.25 32.06 -33.87
N ALA A 583 5.29 31.64 -32.63
CA ALA A 583 6.19 32.18 -31.61
C ALA A 583 7.55 31.47 -31.49
N GLY A 584 7.69 30.28 -32.06
CA GLY A 584 8.95 29.50 -31.99
C GLY A 584 9.42 29.17 -30.57
N ALA A 585 10.74 29.04 -30.40
CA ALA A 585 11.36 28.58 -29.11
C ALA A 585 11.24 29.58 -27.95
N THR A 586 10.84 30.80 -28.18
CA THR A 586 10.69 31.88 -27.18
C THR A 586 9.27 32.03 -26.64
N PHE A 587 8.35 31.18 -27.08
CA PHE A 587 6.95 31.26 -26.67
C PHE A 587 6.79 30.93 -25.18
N THR A 588 6.27 31.90 -24.43
CA THR A 588 6.00 31.76 -22.98
C THR A 588 4.50 31.58 -22.65
N GLY A 589 3.67 31.48 -23.69
CA GLY A 589 2.21 31.37 -23.59
C GLY A 589 1.68 30.00 -23.26
N LEU A 590 0.63 29.57 -23.96
CA LEU A 590 -0.01 28.29 -23.79
C LEU A 590 0.89 27.13 -24.26
N LYS A 591 1.07 26.13 -23.43
CA LYS A 591 1.80 24.88 -23.71
C LYS A 591 0.88 23.69 -23.49
N TYR A 592 1.32 22.52 -23.90
CA TYR A 592 0.56 21.29 -23.65
C TYR A 592 1.46 20.09 -23.40
N VAL A 593 0.89 19.10 -22.69
CA VAL A 593 1.35 17.71 -22.62
C VAL A 593 0.50 16.91 -23.60
N ASN A 594 1.13 16.15 -24.49
CA ASN A 594 0.43 15.30 -25.46
C ASN A 594 0.03 14.00 -24.78
N PHE A 595 -1.09 14.01 -24.07
CA PHE A 595 -1.45 12.98 -23.10
C PHE A 595 -1.65 11.61 -23.74
N LEU A 596 -2.29 11.55 -24.89
CA LEU A 596 -2.59 10.26 -25.54
C LEU A 596 -1.43 9.73 -26.39
N GLU A 597 -0.74 10.60 -27.13
CA GLU A 597 0.38 10.18 -28.00
C GLU A 597 1.60 9.67 -27.21
N ASP A 598 1.80 10.17 -25.99
CA ASP A 598 2.89 9.69 -25.12
C ASP A 598 2.76 8.20 -24.74
N MET A 599 1.56 7.61 -24.83
CA MET A 599 1.32 6.22 -24.48
C MET A 599 1.57 5.24 -25.62
N MET A 600 1.26 5.66 -26.86
CA MET A 600 1.44 4.84 -28.05
C MET A 600 1.74 5.72 -29.28
N SER A 601 2.60 5.23 -30.15
CA SER A 601 2.89 5.82 -31.46
C SER A 601 2.68 4.81 -32.57
N VAL A 602 2.65 5.29 -33.82
CA VAL A 602 2.66 4.47 -35.03
C VAL A 602 4.08 4.44 -35.59
N SER A 603 4.65 3.25 -35.77
CA SER A 603 6.02 3.07 -36.24
C SER A 603 6.09 2.08 -37.40
N ASP A 604 7.02 2.29 -38.34
CA ASP A 604 7.40 1.32 -39.37
C ASP A 604 8.53 0.37 -38.91
N THR A 605 8.96 0.54 -37.67
CA THR A 605 10.12 -0.16 -37.10
C THR A 605 9.76 -0.85 -35.81
N ASN A 606 10.13 -2.14 -35.69
CA ASN A 606 9.98 -2.89 -34.45
C ASN A 606 10.88 -2.27 -33.35
N PRO A 607 10.31 -1.90 -32.19
CA PRO A 607 11.08 -1.23 -31.15
C PRO A 607 12.13 -2.15 -30.47
N GLU A 608 11.96 -3.47 -30.52
CA GLU A 608 12.91 -4.45 -29.95
C GLU A 608 14.05 -4.76 -30.92
N THR A 609 13.70 -5.26 -32.09
CA THR A 609 14.70 -5.72 -33.08
C THR A 609 15.36 -4.59 -33.84
N LYS A 610 14.73 -3.39 -33.83
CA LYS A 610 15.14 -2.22 -34.64
C LYS A 610 15.02 -2.43 -36.13
N GLU A 611 14.36 -3.50 -36.57
CA GLU A 611 14.11 -3.83 -37.96
C GLU A 611 12.79 -3.23 -38.45
N LYS A 612 12.71 -2.93 -39.74
CA LYS A 612 11.45 -2.48 -40.36
C LYS A 612 10.49 -3.65 -40.51
N TYR A 613 9.20 -3.38 -40.35
CA TYR A 613 8.16 -4.40 -40.57
C TYR A 613 8.01 -4.82 -42.03
N GLY A 614 8.65 -4.13 -42.95
CA GLY A 614 8.57 -4.41 -44.39
C GLY A 614 7.58 -3.52 -45.14
N THR A 615 7.16 -3.98 -46.33
CA THR A 615 6.16 -3.30 -47.16
C THR A 615 4.98 -4.23 -47.47
N ASP A 616 3.80 -3.63 -47.68
CA ASP A 616 2.62 -4.34 -48.18
C ASP A 616 2.75 -4.73 -49.66
N GLU A 617 1.73 -5.38 -50.23
CA GLU A 617 1.69 -5.80 -51.62
C GLU A 617 1.74 -4.63 -52.61
N GLU A 618 1.34 -3.43 -52.19
CA GLU A 618 1.38 -2.18 -52.97
C GLU A 618 2.69 -1.42 -52.80
N GLY A 619 3.62 -1.92 -51.96
CA GLY A 619 4.93 -1.31 -51.71
C GLY A 619 4.95 -0.22 -50.66
N ASN A 620 3.87 -0.02 -49.89
CA ASN A 620 3.85 0.95 -48.80
C ASN A 620 4.47 0.34 -47.53
N ALA A 621 5.13 1.16 -46.72
CA ALA A 621 5.66 0.69 -45.44
C ALA A 621 4.56 0.23 -44.50
N ILE A 622 4.68 -1.00 -43.99
CA ILE A 622 3.80 -1.51 -42.95
C ILE A 622 4.09 -0.75 -41.67
N LYS A 623 3.02 -0.18 -41.07
CA LYS A 623 3.10 0.56 -39.82
C LYS A 623 2.27 -0.14 -38.76
N LYS A 624 2.82 -0.25 -37.56
CA LYS A 624 2.15 -0.83 -36.39
C LYS A 624 2.05 0.16 -35.25
N GLY A 625 1.04 0.00 -34.42
CA GLY A 625 0.95 0.70 -33.15
C GLY A 625 1.96 0.14 -32.16
N VAL A 626 2.73 1.01 -31.51
CA VAL A 626 3.82 0.63 -30.61
C VAL A 626 3.61 1.31 -29.26
N PHE A 627 3.48 0.54 -28.20
CA PHE A 627 3.46 1.08 -26.85
C PHE A 627 4.75 1.81 -26.51
N ASN A 628 4.62 2.90 -25.75
CA ASN A 628 5.76 3.53 -25.11
C ASN A 628 6.57 2.50 -24.31
N GLU A 629 7.90 2.61 -24.36
CA GLU A 629 8.81 1.67 -23.68
C GLU A 629 8.46 1.51 -22.18
N ARG A 630 8.07 2.59 -21.52
CA ARG A 630 7.66 2.55 -20.10
C ARG A 630 6.43 1.67 -19.87
N ILE A 631 5.43 1.70 -20.74
CA ILE A 631 4.26 0.81 -20.65
C ILE A 631 4.67 -0.64 -20.93
N ARG A 632 5.47 -0.86 -21.96
CA ARG A 632 5.91 -2.20 -22.37
C ARG A 632 6.60 -2.98 -21.26
N TYR A 633 7.37 -2.31 -20.40
CA TYR A 633 8.10 -2.92 -19.29
C TYR A 633 7.38 -2.83 -17.93
N SER A 634 6.26 -2.13 -17.84
CA SER A 634 5.45 -2.07 -16.61
C SER A 634 4.71 -3.40 -16.38
N TRP A 635 4.34 -3.64 -15.14
CA TRP A 635 3.62 -4.85 -14.71
C TRP A 635 4.27 -6.17 -15.12
N ILE A 636 5.57 -6.17 -15.25
CA ILE A 636 6.36 -7.28 -15.82
C ILE A 636 6.05 -8.64 -15.17
N GLY A 637 5.74 -8.67 -13.87
CA GLY A 637 5.39 -9.88 -13.15
C GLY A 637 4.02 -10.44 -13.51
N ILE A 638 3.08 -9.58 -13.87
CA ILE A 638 1.72 -9.98 -14.24
C ILE A 638 1.65 -10.31 -15.73
N THR A 639 2.34 -9.55 -16.56
CA THR A 639 2.37 -9.73 -18.02
C THR A 639 3.38 -10.78 -18.49
N GLU A 640 4.16 -11.39 -17.58
CA GLU A 640 5.22 -12.37 -17.88
C GLU A 640 6.35 -11.85 -18.76
N GLY A 641 6.52 -10.57 -18.84
CA GLY A 641 7.58 -9.95 -19.60
C GLY A 641 7.14 -8.66 -20.25
N VAL A 642 7.75 -8.34 -21.35
CA VAL A 642 7.49 -7.15 -22.14
C VAL A 642 6.19 -7.32 -22.90
N LEU A 643 5.31 -6.31 -22.86
CA LEU A 643 4.18 -6.20 -23.79
C LEU A 643 4.73 -5.91 -25.18
N ASP A 644 4.63 -6.88 -26.07
CA ASP A 644 5.18 -6.77 -27.41
C ASP A 644 4.17 -6.14 -28.37
N ASN A 645 4.36 -4.91 -28.75
CA ASN A 645 3.51 -4.18 -29.70
C ASN A 645 2.01 -4.10 -29.37
N GLY A 646 1.60 -4.50 -28.17
CA GLY A 646 0.20 -4.47 -27.70
C GLY A 646 -0.74 -5.45 -28.38
N THR A 647 -0.21 -6.52 -29.00
CA THR A 647 -1.02 -7.57 -29.68
C THR A 647 -1.25 -8.80 -28.81
N GLU A 648 -0.69 -8.83 -27.60
CA GLU A 648 -0.82 -9.96 -26.68
C GLU A 648 -2.27 -10.24 -26.30
N ASP A 649 -2.60 -11.52 -26.21
CA ASP A 649 -3.85 -11.97 -25.61
C ASP A 649 -3.82 -11.83 -24.09
N LEU A 650 -4.35 -10.71 -23.58
CA LEU A 650 -4.43 -10.43 -22.15
C LEU A 650 -5.50 -11.25 -21.43
N SER A 651 -6.37 -11.97 -22.16
CA SER A 651 -7.47 -12.74 -21.56
C SER A 651 -6.97 -13.90 -20.69
N SER A 652 -5.86 -14.51 -21.07
CA SER A 652 -5.22 -15.57 -20.31
C SER A 652 -4.58 -15.04 -19.02
N ILE A 653 -3.99 -13.84 -19.08
CA ILE A 653 -3.35 -13.16 -17.93
C ILE A 653 -4.42 -12.74 -16.91
N ARG A 654 -5.55 -12.23 -17.36
CA ARG A 654 -6.66 -11.79 -16.51
C ARG A 654 -7.13 -12.87 -15.53
N ARG A 655 -7.07 -14.13 -15.93
CA ARG A 655 -7.55 -15.27 -15.14
C ARG A 655 -6.48 -15.92 -14.27
N ARG A 656 -5.21 -15.56 -14.44
CA ARG A 656 -4.11 -16.15 -13.68
C ARG A 656 -3.95 -15.46 -12.32
N PRO A 657 -3.60 -16.22 -11.27
CA PRO A 657 -3.14 -15.60 -10.03
C PRO A 657 -1.91 -14.72 -10.29
N ALA A 658 -1.95 -13.49 -9.79
CA ALA A 658 -0.76 -12.64 -9.83
C ALA A 658 0.27 -13.17 -8.82
N PRO A 659 1.54 -13.37 -9.21
CA PRO A 659 2.57 -13.85 -8.29
C PRO A 659 3.05 -12.71 -7.39
N TYR A 660 2.28 -12.37 -6.35
CA TYR A 660 2.58 -11.27 -5.43
C TYR A 660 3.40 -11.68 -4.21
N VAL A 661 3.52 -12.99 -3.94
CA VAL A 661 4.25 -13.51 -2.78
C VAL A 661 5.74 -13.38 -2.98
N LEU A 662 6.42 -12.78 -2.01
CA LEU A 662 7.87 -12.66 -1.99
C LEU A 662 8.52 -13.97 -1.53
N PRO A 663 9.72 -14.31 -2.05
CA PRO A 663 10.47 -15.43 -1.52
C PRO A 663 11.02 -15.11 -0.12
N ILE A 664 11.07 -16.11 0.74
CA ILE A 664 11.90 -16.04 1.94
C ILE A 664 13.36 -15.88 1.51
N PRO A 665 14.15 -15.02 2.17
CA PRO A 665 15.55 -14.81 1.82
C PRO A 665 16.34 -16.11 1.80
N SER A 666 17.14 -16.34 0.76
CA SER A 666 17.90 -17.58 0.55
C SER A 666 18.78 -17.95 1.74
N GLU A 667 19.41 -16.95 2.38
CA GLU A 667 20.23 -17.17 3.57
C GLU A 667 19.43 -17.71 4.73
N ARG A 668 18.16 -17.29 4.89
CA ARG A 668 17.26 -17.75 5.96
C ARG A 668 16.74 -19.16 5.69
N VAL A 669 16.43 -19.45 4.41
CA VAL A 669 16.11 -20.82 3.99
C VAL A 669 17.26 -21.76 4.29
N MET A 670 18.49 -21.41 3.88
CA MET A 670 19.68 -22.24 4.12
C MET A 670 19.98 -22.45 5.61
N SER A 671 19.88 -21.38 6.41
CA SER A 671 20.16 -21.45 7.86
C SER A 671 19.08 -22.16 8.68
N SER A 672 17.90 -22.39 8.10
CA SER A 672 16.79 -23.06 8.79
C SER A 672 16.89 -24.57 8.85
N ASN A 673 17.95 -25.18 8.31
CA ASN A 673 18.13 -26.65 8.24
C ASN A 673 16.92 -27.39 7.63
N GLY A 674 16.28 -26.80 6.63
CA GLY A 674 15.14 -27.40 5.93
C GLY A 674 13.76 -27.12 6.55
N VAL A 675 13.70 -26.32 7.60
CA VAL A 675 12.43 -25.91 8.23
C VAL A 675 11.67 -24.89 7.36
N LEU A 676 12.40 -23.96 6.73
CA LEU A 676 11.83 -22.97 5.81
C LEU A 676 12.09 -23.36 4.35
N SER A 677 11.09 -23.21 3.51
CA SER A 677 11.17 -23.43 2.06
C SER A 677 10.39 -22.37 1.29
N ASN A 678 10.83 -22.12 0.07
CA ASN A 678 10.09 -21.35 -0.92
C ASN A 678 9.26 -22.24 -1.86
N ASP A 679 9.26 -23.55 -1.68
CA ASP A 679 8.50 -24.47 -2.50
C ASP A 679 6.99 -24.31 -2.25
N GLY A 680 6.21 -24.56 -3.29
CA GLY A 680 4.77 -24.55 -3.20
C GLY A 680 4.09 -23.17 -3.25
N TYR A 681 4.81 -22.07 -3.50
CA TYR A 681 4.21 -20.77 -3.76
C TYR A 681 4.52 -20.33 -5.18
N ALA A 682 3.57 -19.68 -5.85
CA ALA A 682 3.80 -19.08 -7.17
C ALA A 682 4.74 -17.87 -7.03
N ILE A 683 5.96 -18.14 -6.64
CA ILE A 683 7.05 -17.20 -6.56
C ILE A 683 7.73 -17.22 -7.90
N ARG A 684 7.76 -16.08 -8.56
CA ARG A 684 8.45 -15.94 -9.81
C ARG A 684 9.95 -15.82 -9.56
N ASN A 685 10.65 -16.81 -9.21
CA ASN A 685 12.10 -16.86 -9.06
C ASN A 685 12.47 -17.99 -8.09
N LYS A 686 12.38 -19.16 -8.66
CA LYS A 686 13.06 -20.30 -8.08
C LYS A 686 14.56 -20.24 -8.34
#